data_5183efb3c7136f5f2bae6b3c70f3d646
#
_entry.id   5183efb3c7136f5f2bae6b3c70f3d646
#
_cell.length_a   1.000
_cell.length_b   1.000
_cell.length_c   1.000
_cell.angle_alpha   90.00
_cell.angle_beta   90.00
_cell.angle_gamma   90.00
#
_symmetry.space_group_name_H-M   'P 1'
#
loop_
_entity.id
_entity.type
_entity.pdbx_description
1 polymer ?
#
loop_
_entity_poly.entity_id
_entity_poly.type
_entity_poly.pdbx_seq_one_letter_code
_entity_poly.pdbx_strand_id
1 'polypeptide(L)'
;MRRAIPFILCFILCTLQVQAQSTTTRQDTISVGYTSGNQKTMSGAVEKVTEDRMNKGLVNNSLDALNGQAAGVSISGANHEAMLNSVRVRGTTSLTGGNDPLVIIDGVSSDLSTLSTIYPADIESFTILKDASETAQYGSRGASGVIEVATKKGQSGQFHISYDGRFGSESVYKNLKMLDGDAFRSVAKQYGLNILDNGMNTNFPQSITRQGFVQNHHVAFGGGTTESNYRASLGLMDHNTVVKTNHYRNFTAKLDLTQKAFEDHLQVDLGVFGSFQKNHNLHDQQKLFYSAAAFNPTFSDKRNASGGWDQITTASQINHPLSLLEKKDHENNAHFNTHLKLAVNLSPRLTLAAFGSYTYNVIDQSQFFPTTVWSHGQAYRSELKTEELLGNFMVNYNVEQGAHHLDLLALAEAQKTSMKGFYTTVSNFTTNRFGYNNLQAGAVRLWEGTGSYFEDPHMVSFLGRANYVLAGRYTLTVNARADASSKVGENNKWGFFPSASAAWVISDEPFMRDVTWLNNLKLRTGYGLSGNLGAIDSYNSLQLVEPIGIVNVNGAPTVSMGITQNANPDLKWEVKRTFNVGADVAVLNNRVVLTADYYTSKTSDMLYMYNVSVPPFTYNRLLANLGSMKNSGLEFGLGITPIQKHDMELNINVNLAFQKNKLVSLSGYYQGQFIDAPDRAAIAGLNGAGFHGGNNNITYQIVGQTLGVFYLPHCTGLVRNEDGSYSYEIADLDGDGVISTDDGADRYIAGQATPKAMLGSNISFRYKDFDIAVQVNGAFGHKIYNGTALTYMNMSNLPDYNVMREAPEQSIKDQTATDYWLERGDYINIDYVTIGWNVPLPRSKYIQNLRLSASVNNLATITGYSGLTPIINSNIVNSTLGVDDKRGFPVYRSYTVGISIQF
;
A
#
# COMPACT_ATOMS: atom_id res chain seq x y z
N MET A 1 47.28 9.22 46.10
CA MET A 1 46.04 9.55 45.40
C MET A 1 46.15 10.71 44.42
N ARG A 2 47.32 11.01 43.81
CA ARG A 2 47.48 12.14 42.83
C ARG A 2 48.04 11.72 41.47
N ARG A 3 48.04 10.41 41.13
CA ARG A 3 48.59 9.90 39.83
C ARG A 3 47.55 9.11 38.99
N ALA A 4 46.29 9.01 39.40
CA ALA A 4 45.25 8.26 38.69
C ALA A 4 44.34 9.14 37.81
N ILE A 5 44.36 10.47 38.00
CA ILE A 5 43.43 11.40 37.31
C ILE A 5 43.79 11.63 35.81
N PRO A 6 45.08 11.67 35.37
CA PRO A 6 45.34 11.87 33.94
C PRO A 6 45.04 10.65 33.07
N PHE A 7 45.05 9.44 33.63
CA PHE A 7 44.74 8.23 32.87
C PHE A 7 43.26 8.04 32.57
N ILE A 8 42.39 8.48 33.50
CA ILE A 8 40.91 8.43 33.33
C ILE A 8 40.49 9.46 32.30
N LEU A 9 41.10 10.65 32.26
CA LEU A 9 40.76 11.68 31.26
C LEU A 9 41.20 11.29 29.83
N CYS A 10 42.35 10.60 29.69
CA CYS A 10 42.78 10.09 28.38
C CYS A 10 41.87 8.93 27.89
N PHE A 11 41.36 8.07 28.78
CA PHE A 11 40.47 6.98 28.42
C PHE A 11 39.09 7.50 28.01
N ILE A 12 38.57 8.55 28.67
CA ILE A 12 37.29 9.20 28.29
C ILE A 12 37.42 9.96 26.96
N LEU A 13 38.55 10.61 26.70
CA LEU A 13 38.82 11.30 25.43
C LEU A 13 39.03 10.30 24.25
N CYS A 14 39.69 9.16 24.50
CA CYS A 14 39.82 8.11 23.49
C CYS A 14 38.50 7.40 23.20
N THR A 15 37.63 7.19 24.20
CA THR A 15 36.29 6.61 23.97
C THR A 15 35.37 7.55 23.25
N LEU A 16 35.45 8.86 23.50
CA LEU A 16 34.65 9.86 22.74
C LEU A 16 35.08 9.99 21.28
N GLN A 17 36.39 9.85 20.97
CA GLN A 17 36.86 9.83 19.56
C GLN A 17 36.49 8.53 18.82
N VAL A 18 36.51 7.37 19.51
CA VAL A 18 36.07 6.10 18.91
C VAL A 18 34.56 6.06 18.69
N GLN A 19 33.75 6.68 19.59
CA GLN A 19 32.29 6.81 19.34
C GLN A 19 31.98 7.78 18.19
N ALA A 20 32.72 8.85 18.01
CA ALA A 20 32.51 9.76 16.88
C ALA A 20 32.90 9.14 15.53
N GLN A 21 33.91 8.26 15.48
CA GLN A 21 34.27 7.51 14.27
C GLN A 21 33.29 6.35 13.96
N SER A 22 32.71 5.69 14.97
CA SER A 22 31.75 4.61 14.76
C SER A 22 30.38 5.11 14.32
N THR A 23 29.97 6.32 14.70
CA THR A 23 28.72 6.93 14.26
C THR A 23 28.78 7.43 12.81
N THR A 24 29.92 7.96 12.35
CA THR A 24 30.11 8.39 10.95
C THR A 24 30.14 7.20 9.99
N THR A 25 30.79 6.11 10.35
CA THR A 25 30.82 4.89 9.52
C THR A 25 29.49 4.15 9.41
N ARG A 26 28.60 4.28 10.38
CA ARG A 26 27.25 3.65 10.31
C ARG A 26 26.27 4.39 9.39
N GLN A 27 26.43 5.68 9.19
CA GLN A 27 25.53 6.47 8.30
C GLN A 27 25.79 6.23 6.81
N ASP A 28 27.01 5.87 6.43
CA ASP A 28 27.39 5.66 5.03
C ASP A 28 27.14 4.23 4.52
N THR A 29 26.81 3.28 5.40
CA THR A 29 26.55 1.89 5.02
C THR A 29 25.06 1.68 4.76
N ILE A 30 24.74 1.13 3.59
CA ILE A 30 23.38 0.73 3.22
C ILE A 30 23.37 -0.79 3.07
N SER A 31 22.43 -1.44 3.73
CA SER A 31 22.11 -2.84 3.47
C SER A 31 21.27 -2.91 2.20
N VAL A 32 21.64 -3.79 1.28
CA VAL A 32 20.96 -4.02 0.02
C VAL A 32 20.94 -5.52 -0.24
N GLY A 33 19.78 -6.09 -0.11
CA GLY A 33 19.61 -7.52 -0.28
C GLY A 33 20.41 -8.30 0.75
N TYR A 34 21.21 -9.22 0.24
CA TYR A 34 22.03 -10.09 1.06
C TYR A 34 23.43 -9.50 1.37
N THR A 35 23.67 -8.26 0.96
CA THR A 35 24.96 -7.56 1.11
C THR A 35 24.78 -6.19 1.75
N SER A 36 25.88 -5.61 2.20
CA SER A 36 25.93 -4.20 2.61
C SER A 36 27.06 -3.50 1.87
N GLY A 37 26.88 -2.23 1.56
CA GLY A 37 27.87 -1.44 0.84
C GLY A 37 27.89 0.02 1.25
N ASN A 38 28.93 0.73 0.82
CA ASN A 38 29.02 2.17 1.03
C ASN A 38 28.16 2.89 -0.02
N GLN A 39 27.30 3.82 0.41
CA GLN A 39 26.41 4.59 -0.46
C GLN A 39 27.15 5.27 -1.62
N LYS A 40 28.37 5.76 -1.36
CA LYS A 40 29.19 6.44 -2.36
C LYS A 40 29.58 5.54 -3.54
N THR A 41 29.89 4.25 -3.28
CA THR A 41 30.31 3.29 -4.31
C THR A 41 29.17 2.41 -4.83
N MET A 42 27.94 2.62 -4.36
CA MET A 42 26.80 1.83 -4.80
C MET A 42 26.41 2.19 -6.23
N SER A 43 26.17 1.17 -7.09
CA SER A 43 25.89 1.33 -8.52
C SER A 43 24.41 1.33 -8.87
N GLY A 44 23.53 0.85 -7.98
CA GLY A 44 22.09 0.79 -8.18
C GLY A 44 21.34 2.04 -7.69
N ALA A 45 20.09 2.20 -8.14
CA ALA A 45 19.16 3.23 -7.67
C ALA A 45 18.51 2.76 -6.35
N VAL A 46 19.14 3.14 -5.24
CA VAL A 46 18.73 2.78 -3.88
C VAL A 46 18.45 4.04 -3.09
N GLU A 47 17.34 4.09 -2.36
CA GLU A 47 17.00 5.19 -1.48
C GLU A 47 16.79 4.69 -0.05
N LYS A 48 17.52 5.28 0.91
CA LYS A 48 17.38 5.00 2.34
C LYS A 48 16.61 6.13 3.01
N VAL A 49 15.54 5.77 3.69
CA VAL A 49 14.74 6.67 4.54
C VAL A 49 15.02 6.29 5.99
N THR A 50 15.77 7.15 6.68
CA THR A 50 16.14 6.98 8.09
C THR A 50 15.10 7.60 9.02
N GLU A 51 15.16 7.28 10.32
CA GLU A 51 14.19 7.72 11.33
C GLU A 51 13.98 9.25 11.36
N ASP A 52 15.02 10.04 11.10
CA ASP A 52 14.95 11.51 11.05
C ASP A 52 14.10 12.03 9.90
N ARG A 53 14.02 11.29 8.77
CA ARG A 53 13.19 11.61 7.61
C ARG A 53 11.77 11.07 7.72
N MET A 54 11.51 10.06 8.56
CA MET A 54 10.19 9.47 8.71
C MET A 54 9.17 10.50 9.22
N ASN A 55 7.90 10.23 8.95
CA ASN A 55 6.78 11.04 9.43
C ASN A 55 6.83 11.24 10.96
N LYS A 56 6.79 12.50 11.41
CA LYS A 56 6.80 12.90 12.84
C LYS A 56 5.41 13.11 13.43
N GLY A 57 4.35 13.10 12.61
CA GLY A 57 2.96 13.22 13.05
C GLY A 57 2.42 11.96 13.69
N LEU A 58 1.11 11.84 13.73
CA LEU A 58 0.44 10.61 14.14
C LEU A 58 0.67 9.56 13.06
N VAL A 59 1.34 8.49 13.41
CA VAL A 59 1.62 7.36 12.55
C VAL A 59 0.88 6.16 13.12
N ASN A 60 -0.17 5.73 12.44
CA ASN A 60 -1.01 4.59 12.85
C ASN A 60 -0.58 3.29 12.18
N ASN A 61 0.27 3.40 11.14
CA ASN A 61 0.83 2.25 10.45
C ASN A 61 2.21 2.62 9.87
N SER A 62 3.08 1.64 9.72
CA SER A 62 4.46 1.88 9.28
C SER A 62 4.57 2.45 7.86
N LEU A 63 3.57 2.25 7.00
CA LEU A 63 3.54 2.85 5.66
C LEU A 63 3.32 4.37 5.70
N ASP A 64 2.61 4.88 6.73
CA ASP A 64 2.47 6.32 6.95
C ASP A 64 3.84 6.98 7.16
N ALA A 65 4.79 6.26 7.79
CA ALA A 65 6.14 6.75 8.02
C ALA A 65 6.93 6.95 6.71
N LEU A 66 6.59 6.20 5.67
CA LEU A 66 7.27 6.21 4.36
C LEU A 66 6.61 7.16 3.35
N ASN A 67 5.35 7.57 3.58
CA ASN A 67 4.58 8.33 2.60
C ASN A 67 5.25 9.65 2.21
N GLY A 68 5.50 9.85 0.90
CA GLY A 68 6.16 11.04 0.35
C GLY A 68 7.67 11.14 0.60
N GLN A 69 8.30 10.13 1.22
CA GLN A 69 9.72 10.17 1.60
C GLN A 69 10.67 9.69 0.51
N ALA A 70 10.16 9.02 -0.53
CA ALA A 70 10.98 8.47 -1.60
C ALA A 70 10.39 8.78 -2.98
N ALA A 71 11.23 9.28 -3.90
CA ALA A 71 10.81 9.52 -5.28
C ALA A 71 10.43 8.21 -5.99
N GLY A 72 9.34 8.22 -6.77
CA GLY A 72 8.85 7.03 -7.48
C GLY A 72 8.13 6.01 -6.61
N VAL A 73 7.97 6.27 -5.31
CA VAL A 73 7.11 5.49 -4.42
C VAL A 73 5.80 6.23 -4.23
N SER A 74 4.71 5.57 -4.55
CA SER A 74 3.37 6.12 -4.41
C SER A 74 2.59 5.32 -3.37
N ILE A 75 2.11 6.02 -2.36
CA ILE A 75 1.20 5.50 -1.34
C ILE A 75 -0.02 6.41 -1.38
N SER A 76 -1.15 5.89 -1.83
CA SER A 76 -2.37 6.67 -1.97
C SER A 76 -3.54 5.98 -1.30
N GLY A 77 -4.47 6.77 -0.82
CA GLY A 77 -5.67 6.31 -0.14
C GLY A 77 -6.08 7.25 1.01
N ALA A 78 -7.37 7.30 1.28
CA ALA A 78 -7.93 8.16 2.31
C ALA A 78 -8.06 7.46 3.68
N ASN A 79 -7.89 6.15 3.72
CA ASN A 79 -7.97 5.33 4.92
C ASN A 79 -6.88 4.23 4.90
N HIS A 80 -6.72 3.53 6.01
CA HIS A 80 -5.71 2.49 6.19
C HIS A 80 -5.78 1.37 5.14
N GLU A 81 -6.97 0.84 4.86
CA GLU A 81 -7.16 -0.24 3.91
C GLU A 81 -6.83 0.17 2.47
N ALA A 82 -7.29 1.34 2.05
CA ALA A 82 -6.96 1.89 0.73
C ALA A 82 -5.46 2.15 0.58
N MET A 83 -4.77 2.56 1.63
CA MET A 83 -3.33 2.78 1.64
C MET A 83 -2.56 1.47 1.41
N LEU A 84 -2.91 0.38 2.09
CA LEU A 84 -2.28 -0.92 1.89
C LEU A 84 -2.41 -1.43 0.45
N ASN A 85 -3.54 -1.15 -0.18
CA ASN A 85 -3.84 -1.58 -1.55
C ASN A 85 -3.23 -0.69 -2.65
N SER A 86 -2.54 0.39 -2.30
CA SER A 86 -2.09 1.40 -3.27
C SER A 86 -0.60 1.75 -3.19
N VAL A 87 0.24 0.88 -2.64
CA VAL A 87 1.70 1.07 -2.65
C VAL A 87 2.26 0.62 -3.99
N ARG A 88 2.98 1.51 -4.67
CA ARG A 88 3.62 1.24 -5.97
C ARG A 88 5.02 1.83 -6.02
N VAL A 89 5.94 1.08 -6.60
CA VAL A 89 7.30 1.55 -6.91
C VAL A 89 7.43 1.62 -8.43
N ARG A 90 7.60 2.84 -8.97
CA ARG A 90 7.70 3.11 -10.42
C ARG A 90 6.46 2.67 -11.22
N GLY A 91 5.28 2.70 -10.59
CA GLY A 91 3.99 2.45 -11.21
C GLY A 91 3.58 0.99 -11.33
N THR A 92 2.55 0.72 -12.12
CA THR A 92 1.96 -0.61 -12.32
C THR A 92 2.80 -1.43 -13.29
N THR A 93 3.06 -2.70 -12.98
CA THR A 93 3.91 -3.62 -13.78
C THR A 93 3.15 -4.79 -14.37
N SER A 94 1.98 -5.14 -13.86
CA SER A 94 1.12 -6.25 -14.29
C SER A 94 -0.36 -5.84 -14.31
N LEU A 95 -1.16 -6.49 -15.15
CA LEU A 95 -2.62 -6.29 -15.23
C LEU A 95 -3.40 -7.21 -14.28
N THR A 96 -2.86 -8.38 -13.95
CA THR A 96 -3.59 -9.43 -13.23
C THR A 96 -3.23 -9.50 -11.75
N GLY A 97 -2.10 -8.90 -11.33
CA GLY A 97 -1.68 -8.91 -9.92
C GLY A 97 -0.17 -8.74 -9.75
N GLY A 98 0.33 -8.91 -8.51
CA GLY A 98 1.76 -8.81 -8.21
C GLY A 98 2.36 -7.42 -8.42
N ASN A 99 1.57 -6.38 -8.22
CA ASN A 99 2.03 -4.99 -8.35
C ASN A 99 2.57 -4.41 -7.03
N ASP A 100 2.36 -5.11 -5.91
CA ASP A 100 2.87 -4.69 -4.62
C ASP A 100 4.37 -4.95 -4.54
N PRO A 101 5.15 -4.05 -3.95
CA PRO A 101 6.56 -4.28 -3.73
C PRO A 101 6.77 -5.44 -2.75
N LEU A 102 7.83 -6.22 -2.98
CA LEU A 102 8.28 -7.19 -2.00
C LEU A 102 8.75 -6.47 -0.74
N VAL A 103 8.29 -6.90 0.42
CA VAL A 103 8.75 -6.38 1.71
C VAL A 103 9.71 -7.37 2.34
N ILE A 104 10.87 -6.89 2.79
CA ILE A 104 11.86 -7.68 3.53
C ILE A 104 12.05 -7.04 4.90
N ILE A 105 11.74 -7.74 5.96
CA ILE A 105 11.87 -7.23 7.33
C ILE A 105 12.98 -8.01 8.04
N ASP A 106 14.08 -7.34 8.34
CA ASP A 106 15.28 -7.96 8.95
C ASP A 106 15.77 -9.24 8.21
N GLY A 107 15.62 -9.28 6.87
CA GLY A 107 15.99 -10.41 6.02
C GLY A 107 14.86 -11.43 5.78
N VAL A 108 13.72 -11.30 6.46
CA VAL A 108 12.55 -12.18 6.28
C VAL A 108 11.67 -11.65 5.15
N SER A 109 11.34 -12.52 4.19
CA SER A 109 10.32 -12.22 3.17
C SER A 109 8.97 -11.97 3.82
N SER A 110 8.30 -10.92 3.42
CA SER A 110 7.07 -10.45 4.05
C SER A 110 6.19 -9.70 3.05
N ASP A 111 5.10 -9.11 3.52
CA ASP A 111 4.15 -8.33 2.73
C ASP A 111 3.81 -6.98 3.39
N LEU A 112 3.03 -6.15 2.68
CA LEU A 112 2.57 -4.84 3.18
C LEU A 112 1.67 -4.97 4.41
N SER A 113 0.89 -6.05 4.51
CA SER A 113 0.01 -6.30 5.65
C SER A 113 0.83 -6.51 6.91
N THR A 114 1.84 -7.38 6.84
CA THR A 114 2.79 -7.61 7.95
C THR A 114 3.54 -6.34 8.32
N LEU A 115 4.05 -5.58 7.31
CA LEU A 115 4.72 -4.31 7.56
C LEU A 115 3.83 -3.34 8.33
N SER A 116 2.55 -3.28 8.01
CA SER A 116 1.60 -2.39 8.69
C SER A 116 1.42 -2.71 10.17
N THR A 117 1.71 -3.94 10.59
CA THR A 117 1.58 -4.37 11.99
C THR A 117 2.77 -3.96 12.86
N ILE A 118 3.95 -3.70 12.27
CA ILE A 118 5.15 -3.31 13.03
C ILE A 118 4.93 -1.93 13.63
N TYR A 119 5.28 -1.79 14.91
CA TYR A 119 5.20 -0.49 15.54
C TYR A 119 6.24 0.48 14.95
N PRO A 120 5.84 1.69 14.50
CA PRO A 120 6.75 2.59 13.77
C PRO A 120 8.03 2.96 14.54
N ALA A 121 7.97 3.04 15.88
CA ALA A 121 9.14 3.34 16.71
C ALA A 121 10.17 2.20 16.76
N ASP A 122 9.84 0.98 16.30
CA ASP A 122 10.77 -0.12 16.15
C ASP A 122 11.54 -0.08 14.83
N ILE A 123 11.15 0.76 13.88
CA ILE A 123 11.80 0.86 12.57
C ILE A 123 13.02 1.78 12.67
N GLU A 124 14.17 1.33 12.20
CA GLU A 124 15.40 2.10 12.05
C GLU A 124 15.46 2.80 10.69
N SER A 125 15.15 2.06 9.62
CA SER A 125 15.18 2.60 8.26
C SER A 125 14.37 1.77 7.28
N PHE A 126 13.93 2.43 6.21
CA PHE A 126 13.48 1.78 4.97
C PHE A 126 14.55 1.95 3.90
N THR A 127 14.86 0.88 3.19
CA THR A 127 15.70 0.91 1.98
C THR A 127 14.86 0.47 0.80
N ILE A 128 14.72 1.34 -0.19
CA ILE A 128 13.89 1.09 -1.37
C ILE A 128 14.77 0.79 -2.56
N LEU A 129 14.63 -0.43 -3.11
CA LEU A 129 15.32 -0.89 -4.30
C LEU A 129 14.40 -0.69 -5.50
N LYS A 130 14.79 0.20 -6.44
CA LYS A 130 13.93 0.66 -7.51
C LYS A 130 14.30 0.09 -8.89
N ASP A 131 15.56 -0.28 -9.11
CA ASP A 131 16.05 -0.77 -10.38
C ASP A 131 16.35 -2.28 -10.39
N ALA A 132 16.42 -2.85 -11.60
CA ALA A 132 16.63 -4.28 -11.75
C ALA A 132 18.04 -4.72 -11.33
N SER A 133 19.04 -3.83 -11.26
CA SER A 133 20.38 -4.22 -10.81
C SER A 133 20.40 -4.63 -9.35
N GLU A 134 19.51 -4.06 -8.54
CA GLU A 134 19.39 -4.42 -7.13
C GLU A 134 18.20 -5.37 -6.88
N THR A 135 17.05 -5.18 -7.55
CA THR A 135 15.90 -6.05 -7.33
C THR A 135 16.07 -7.45 -7.93
N ALA A 136 16.99 -7.65 -8.91
CA ALA A 136 17.29 -8.96 -9.47
C ALA A 136 17.88 -9.94 -8.42
N GLN A 137 18.40 -9.45 -7.30
CA GLN A 137 18.79 -10.31 -6.17
C GLN A 137 17.61 -11.08 -5.59
N TYR A 138 16.39 -10.56 -5.76
CA TYR A 138 15.13 -11.16 -5.32
C TYR A 138 14.39 -11.87 -6.46
N GLY A 139 14.98 -11.88 -7.70
CA GLY A 139 14.55 -12.66 -8.86
C GLY A 139 13.09 -12.48 -9.22
N SER A 140 12.34 -13.55 -9.15
CA SER A 140 10.93 -13.62 -9.49
C SER A 140 9.98 -12.84 -8.56
N ARG A 141 10.47 -12.27 -7.48
CA ARG A 141 9.68 -11.47 -6.53
C ARG A 141 9.99 -9.98 -6.62
N GLY A 142 11.04 -9.58 -7.38
CA GLY A 142 11.58 -8.22 -7.40
C GLY A 142 10.99 -7.27 -8.45
N ALA A 143 10.10 -7.71 -9.34
CA ALA A 143 9.63 -6.89 -10.48
C ALA A 143 8.92 -5.60 -10.09
N SER A 144 8.17 -5.59 -9.01
CA SER A 144 7.41 -4.43 -8.52
C SER A 144 8.19 -3.55 -7.53
N GLY A 145 9.52 -3.77 -7.41
CA GLY A 145 10.38 -3.10 -6.45
C GLY A 145 10.48 -3.87 -5.13
N VAL A 146 11.40 -3.45 -4.28
CA VAL A 146 11.62 -4.06 -2.95
C VAL A 146 11.70 -2.97 -1.90
N ILE A 147 11.04 -3.17 -0.78
CA ILE A 147 11.14 -2.34 0.42
C ILE A 147 11.79 -3.18 1.52
N GLU A 148 13.05 -2.92 1.80
CA GLU A 148 13.75 -3.51 2.92
C GLU A 148 13.55 -2.66 4.16
N VAL A 149 13.18 -3.30 5.25
CA VAL A 149 12.91 -2.67 6.55
C VAL A 149 13.93 -3.19 7.54
N ALA A 150 14.79 -2.30 8.00
CA ALA A 150 15.65 -2.58 9.13
C ALA A 150 14.97 -2.13 10.41
N THR A 151 14.83 -3.01 11.38
CA THR A 151 14.33 -2.66 12.69
C THR A 151 15.46 -2.35 13.66
N LYS A 152 15.16 -1.56 14.68
CA LYS A 152 16.14 -1.21 15.73
C LYS A 152 16.62 -2.45 16.46
N LYS A 153 17.93 -2.60 16.57
CA LYS A 153 18.61 -3.70 17.26
C LYS A 153 19.15 -3.28 18.62
N GLY A 154 19.56 -4.22 19.42
CA GLY A 154 20.31 -3.97 20.65
C GLY A 154 21.60 -3.23 20.36
N GLN A 155 21.98 -2.33 21.24
CA GLN A 155 23.24 -1.61 21.16
C GLN A 155 24.12 -1.96 22.36
N SER A 156 25.44 -1.98 22.16
CA SER A 156 26.38 -2.10 23.27
C SER A 156 26.28 -0.88 24.17
N GLY A 157 26.21 -1.09 25.48
CA GLY A 157 26.10 -0.04 26.46
C GLY A 157 25.29 -0.45 27.67
N GLN A 158 25.04 0.52 28.54
CA GLN A 158 24.22 0.29 29.73
C GLN A 158 22.77 -0.03 29.35
N PHE A 159 22.09 -0.73 30.24
CA PHE A 159 20.66 -0.96 30.14
C PHE A 159 19.91 0.36 30.05
N HIS A 160 19.05 0.48 29.04
CA HIS A 160 18.19 1.65 28.83
C HIS A 160 16.76 1.21 28.59
N ILE A 161 15.83 2.06 28.99
CA ILE A 161 14.40 1.91 28.72
C ILE A 161 13.95 3.14 27.94
N SER A 162 13.13 2.95 26.93
CA SER A 162 12.44 4.03 26.24
C SER A 162 10.95 3.82 26.24
N TYR A 163 10.20 4.91 26.37
CA TYR A 163 8.76 4.96 26.23
C TYR A 163 8.37 6.01 25.20
N ASP A 164 7.53 5.65 24.25
CA ASP A 164 6.87 6.56 23.31
C ASP A 164 5.36 6.41 23.45
N GLY A 165 4.69 7.50 23.82
CA GLY A 165 3.25 7.56 23.98
C GLY A 165 2.64 8.64 23.10
N ARG A 166 1.55 8.34 22.40
CA ARG A 166 0.81 9.31 21.57
C ARG A 166 -0.68 9.19 21.84
N PHE A 167 -1.33 10.34 21.97
CA PHE A 167 -2.75 10.46 22.24
C PHE A 167 -3.35 11.43 21.25
N GLY A 168 -4.33 10.99 20.48
CA GLY A 168 -4.95 11.77 19.42
C GLY A 168 -6.47 11.79 19.52
N SER A 169 -7.05 12.91 19.13
CA SER A 169 -8.47 13.07 18.91
C SER A 169 -8.72 13.39 17.45
N GLU A 170 -9.71 12.75 16.86
CA GLU A 170 -10.07 12.90 15.45
C GLU A 170 -11.45 13.51 15.30
N SER A 171 -11.59 14.45 14.37
CA SER A 171 -12.85 15.09 14.10
C SER A 171 -13.10 15.22 12.59
N VAL A 172 -14.31 14.91 12.18
CA VAL A 172 -14.76 15.11 10.79
C VAL A 172 -14.83 16.60 10.49
N TYR A 173 -14.22 17.04 9.39
CA TYR A 173 -14.26 18.45 8.99
C TYR A 173 -14.88 18.69 7.60
N LYS A 174 -15.06 17.63 6.80
CA LYS A 174 -15.70 17.73 5.48
C LYS A 174 -16.65 16.54 5.28
N ASN A 175 -17.91 16.85 4.97
CA ASN A 175 -18.98 15.91 4.64
C ASN A 175 -19.72 16.37 3.39
N LEU A 176 -20.50 15.49 2.77
CA LEU A 176 -21.45 15.84 1.71
C LEU A 176 -22.54 16.77 2.25
N LYS A 177 -22.86 17.81 1.50
CA LYS A 177 -23.91 18.77 1.85
C LYS A 177 -25.23 18.32 1.26
N MET A 178 -25.94 17.44 1.96
CA MET A 178 -27.25 16.96 1.56
C MET A 178 -28.35 17.94 1.97
N LEU A 179 -29.57 17.80 1.38
CA LEU A 179 -30.73 18.52 1.89
C LEU A 179 -31.00 18.08 3.33
N ASP A 180 -31.25 19.04 4.20
CA ASP A 180 -31.85 18.78 5.53
C ASP A 180 -33.35 18.60 5.43
N GLY A 181 -34.04 18.18 6.51
CA GLY A 181 -35.46 17.89 6.49
C GLY A 181 -36.33 19.03 6.02
N ASP A 182 -36.01 20.27 6.36
CA ASP A 182 -36.78 21.45 5.98
C ASP A 182 -36.57 21.81 4.50
N ALA A 183 -35.32 21.74 4.04
CA ALA A 183 -35.00 21.91 2.63
C ALA A 183 -35.62 20.81 1.77
N PHE A 184 -35.60 19.55 2.24
CA PHE A 184 -36.19 18.40 1.55
C PHE A 184 -37.69 18.58 1.36
N ARG A 185 -38.44 19.01 2.41
CA ARG A 185 -39.87 19.37 2.35
C ARG A 185 -40.14 20.52 1.36
N SER A 186 -39.31 21.55 1.42
CA SER A 186 -39.45 22.73 0.56
C SER A 186 -39.24 22.37 -0.91
N VAL A 187 -38.23 21.60 -1.23
CA VAL A 187 -37.93 21.10 -2.59
C VAL A 187 -39.05 20.18 -3.07
N ALA A 188 -39.52 19.24 -2.24
CA ALA A 188 -40.63 18.36 -2.58
C ALA A 188 -41.91 19.15 -2.92
N LYS A 189 -42.22 20.14 -2.14
CA LYS A 189 -43.35 21.04 -2.40
C LYS A 189 -43.17 21.82 -3.70
N GLN A 190 -41.97 22.34 -3.96
CA GLN A 190 -41.66 23.11 -5.18
C GLN A 190 -41.86 22.27 -6.44
N TYR A 191 -41.47 21.01 -6.39
CA TYR A 191 -41.58 20.08 -7.53
C TYR A 191 -42.84 19.21 -7.53
N GLY A 192 -43.76 19.46 -6.60
CA GLY A 192 -45.04 18.71 -6.51
C GLY A 192 -44.84 17.21 -6.19
N LEU A 193 -43.80 16.88 -5.46
CA LEU A 193 -43.48 15.50 -5.12
C LEU A 193 -44.19 15.07 -3.83
N ASN A 194 -44.68 13.83 -3.83
CA ASN A 194 -45.28 13.23 -2.64
C ASN A 194 -44.17 12.50 -1.84
N ILE A 195 -43.86 12.99 -0.66
CA ILE A 195 -42.80 12.47 0.22
C ILE A 195 -43.40 11.72 1.42
N LEU A 196 -42.63 10.74 1.91
CA LEU A 196 -42.83 10.21 3.24
C LEU A 196 -42.25 11.20 4.25
N ASP A 197 -43.08 11.87 5.03
CA ASP A 197 -42.67 12.87 6.00
C ASP A 197 -42.99 12.41 7.44
N ASN A 198 -41.93 12.07 8.20
CA ASN A 198 -42.04 11.67 9.60
C ASN A 198 -41.80 12.82 10.58
N GLY A 199 -41.79 14.06 10.09
CA GLY A 199 -41.75 15.27 10.91
C GLY A 199 -40.38 15.60 11.52
N MET A 200 -39.31 14.82 11.23
CA MET A 200 -37.97 15.03 11.77
C MET A 200 -37.09 15.89 10.85
N ASN A 201 -35.96 16.30 11.38
CA ASN A 201 -34.89 16.97 10.64
C ASN A 201 -33.54 16.35 11.07
N THR A 202 -33.17 15.21 10.46
CA THR A 202 -32.06 14.38 10.86
C THR A 202 -30.87 14.50 9.89
N ASN A 203 -29.70 14.74 10.42
CA ASN A 203 -28.44 14.69 9.66
C ASN A 203 -27.82 13.29 9.79
N PHE A 204 -28.21 12.36 8.91
CA PHE A 204 -27.72 10.98 8.95
C PHE A 204 -26.20 10.83 8.76
N PRO A 205 -25.50 11.60 7.87
CA PRO A 205 -24.05 11.60 7.83
C PRO A 205 -23.40 11.91 9.18
N GLN A 206 -23.98 12.81 9.97
CA GLN A 206 -23.51 13.09 11.33
C GLN A 206 -23.92 12.01 12.32
N SER A 207 -25.11 11.43 12.19
CA SER A 207 -25.63 10.38 13.09
C SER A 207 -24.79 9.10 13.09
N ILE A 208 -24.10 8.78 11.98
CA ILE A 208 -23.19 7.61 11.90
C ILE A 208 -21.78 7.90 12.37
N THR A 209 -21.43 9.16 12.63
CA THR A 209 -20.08 9.56 13.05
C THR A 209 -19.98 9.82 14.55
N ARG A 210 -18.75 9.88 15.04
CA ARG A 210 -18.37 10.25 16.40
C ARG A 210 -17.05 11.00 16.38
N GLN A 211 -16.64 11.56 17.50
CA GLN A 211 -15.27 11.98 17.71
C GLN A 211 -14.40 10.72 17.84
N GLY A 212 -13.38 10.60 16.99
CA GLY A 212 -12.42 9.52 17.06
C GLY A 212 -11.39 9.74 18.16
N PHE A 213 -10.78 8.64 18.62
CA PHE A 213 -9.73 8.68 19.61
C PHE A 213 -8.65 7.63 19.28
N VAL A 214 -7.39 8.06 19.31
CA VAL A 214 -6.22 7.21 19.06
C VAL A 214 -5.30 7.27 20.24
N GLN A 215 -4.81 6.11 20.68
CA GLN A 215 -3.73 6.00 21.64
C GLN A 215 -2.73 4.96 21.20
N ASN A 216 -1.45 5.35 21.23
CA ASN A 216 -0.34 4.49 20.88
C ASN A 216 0.64 4.48 22.04
N HIS A 217 1.07 3.32 22.48
CA HIS A 217 2.04 3.12 23.55
C HIS A 217 3.12 2.17 23.08
N HIS A 218 4.36 2.53 23.28
CA HIS A 218 5.50 1.70 22.97
C HIS A 218 6.53 1.77 24.10
N VAL A 219 6.97 0.62 24.55
CA VAL A 219 8.05 0.49 25.52
C VAL A 219 9.12 -0.39 24.89
N ALA A 220 10.36 0.07 24.92
CA ALA A 220 11.49 -0.74 24.51
C ALA A 220 12.58 -0.71 25.58
N PHE A 221 13.28 -1.80 25.72
CA PHE A 221 14.43 -1.92 26.60
C PHE A 221 15.54 -2.73 25.92
N GLY A 222 16.76 -2.37 26.19
CA GLY A 222 17.92 -3.01 25.58
C GLY A 222 19.21 -2.63 26.27
N GLY A 223 20.26 -3.30 25.85
CA GLY A 223 21.59 -3.10 26.37
C GLY A 223 22.50 -4.24 25.93
N GLY A 224 23.70 -4.29 26.50
CA GLY A 224 24.61 -5.37 26.23
C GLY A 224 26.06 -4.91 26.09
N THR A 225 26.86 -5.81 25.54
CA THR A 225 28.29 -5.57 25.26
C THR A 225 28.52 -5.54 23.74
N THR A 226 29.73 -5.38 23.29
CA THR A 226 30.11 -5.53 21.88
C THR A 226 29.95 -6.97 21.36
N GLU A 227 29.94 -7.95 22.26
CA GLU A 227 29.82 -9.37 21.96
C GLU A 227 28.37 -9.87 22.07
N SER A 228 27.61 -9.33 23.03
CA SER A 228 26.24 -9.76 23.32
C SER A 228 25.34 -8.57 23.52
N ASN A 229 24.36 -8.39 22.69
CA ASN A 229 23.37 -7.33 22.85
C ASN A 229 21.97 -7.84 22.58
N TYR A 230 21.00 -7.16 23.21
CA TYR A 230 19.59 -7.48 23.06
C TYR A 230 18.74 -6.22 23.05
N ARG A 231 17.61 -6.32 22.38
CA ARG A 231 16.52 -5.34 22.45
C ARG A 231 15.18 -6.07 22.47
N ALA A 232 14.32 -5.67 23.38
CA ALA A 232 12.93 -6.11 23.38
C ALA A 232 12.01 -4.90 23.38
N SER A 233 10.85 -5.04 22.74
CA SER A 233 9.82 -3.99 22.73
C SER A 233 8.43 -4.56 22.81
N LEU A 234 7.51 -3.75 23.35
CA LEU A 234 6.09 -3.99 23.41
C LEU A 234 5.37 -2.76 22.88
N GLY A 235 4.44 -2.96 21.98
CA GLY A 235 3.62 -1.91 21.37
C GLY A 235 2.13 -2.18 21.55
N LEU A 236 1.36 -1.12 21.77
CA LEU A 236 -0.10 -1.12 21.75
C LEU A 236 -0.57 0.07 20.93
N MET A 237 -1.37 -0.20 19.92
CA MET A 237 -2.09 0.82 19.14
C MET A 237 -3.58 0.55 19.29
N ASP A 238 -4.34 1.57 19.66
CA ASP A 238 -5.79 1.47 19.85
C ASP A 238 -6.44 2.68 19.17
N HIS A 239 -7.28 2.43 18.17
CA HIS A 239 -7.87 3.45 17.32
C HIS A 239 -9.38 3.28 17.20
N ASN A 240 -10.14 4.14 17.88
CA ASN A 240 -11.55 4.32 17.66
C ASN A 240 -11.74 5.38 16.58
N THR A 241 -12.12 4.98 15.37
CA THR A 241 -12.25 5.90 14.23
C THR A 241 -13.42 6.86 14.37
N VAL A 242 -13.51 7.83 13.45
CA VAL A 242 -14.61 8.79 13.40
C VAL A 242 -15.97 8.17 13.02
N VAL A 243 -16.01 6.93 12.55
CA VAL A 243 -17.26 6.21 12.28
C VAL A 243 -17.61 5.32 13.46
N LYS A 244 -18.88 5.36 13.89
CA LYS A 244 -19.36 4.51 15.00
C LYS A 244 -19.14 3.04 14.66
N THR A 245 -18.85 2.23 15.70
CA THR A 245 -18.57 0.79 15.65
C THR A 245 -17.23 0.39 15.02
N ASN A 246 -16.60 1.25 14.23
CA ASN A 246 -15.30 0.96 13.62
C ASN A 246 -14.16 1.17 14.63
N HIS A 247 -13.32 0.14 14.81
CA HIS A 247 -12.27 0.13 15.81
C HIS A 247 -11.14 -0.83 15.41
N TYR A 248 -9.91 -0.40 15.61
CA TYR A 248 -8.70 -1.17 15.35
C TYR A 248 -7.83 -1.22 16.60
N ARG A 249 -7.33 -2.40 16.94
CA ARG A 249 -6.37 -2.59 18.01
C ARG A 249 -5.26 -3.52 17.55
N ASN A 250 -4.02 -3.11 17.76
CA ASN A 250 -2.85 -3.91 17.47
C ASN A 250 -1.94 -3.98 18.70
N PHE A 251 -1.61 -5.18 19.14
CA PHE A 251 -0.61 -5.44 20.16
C PHE A 251 0.60 -6.09 19.48
N THR A 252 1.81 -5.59 19.74
CA THR A 252 3.06 -6.13 19.20
C THR A 252 4.06 -6.46 20.27
N ALA A 253 4.85 -7.50 20.04
CA ALA A 253 6.00 -7.86 20.87
C ALA A 253 7.17 -8.24 19.96
N LYS A 254 8.35 -7.72 20.25
CA LYS A 254 9.56 -7.97 19.46
C LYS A 254 10.73 -8.25 20.39
N LEU A 255 11.61 -9.19 19.98
CA LEU A 255 12.85 -9.50 20.64
C LEU A 255 13.94 -9.69 19.59
N ASP A 256 15.05 -9.02 19.76
CA ASP A 256 16.27 -9.19 18.96
C ASP A 256 17.44 -9.51 19.91
N LEU A 257 18.21 -10.52 19.54
CA LEU A 257 19.42 -10.95 20.23
C LEU A 257 20.54 -11.08 19.21
N THR A 258 21.67 -10.52 19.53
CA THR A 258 22.93 -10.76 18.78
C THR A 258 23.97 -11.25 19.74
N GLN A 259 24.56 -12.40 19.44
CA GLN A 259 25.65 -12.98 20.19
C GLN A 259 26.85 -13.25 19.25
N LYS A 260 27.99 -12.74 19.62
CA LYS A 260 29.28 -13.08 18.99
C LYS A 260 30.07 -13.99 19.92
N ALA A 261 30.83 -14.92 19.35
CA ALA A 261 31.62 -15.89 20.08
C ALA A 261 32.89 -16.22 19.31
N PHE A 262 33.87 -16.81 20.01
CA PHE A 262 35.14 -17.25 19.44
C PHE A 262 35.88 -16.10 18.74
N GLU A 263 36.08 -14.97 19.45
CA GLU A 263 36.77 -13.78 18.91
C GLU A 263 36.14 -13.28 17.59
N ASP A 264 34.81 -13.15 17.56
CA ASP A 264 33.99 -12.72 16.41
C ASP A 264 33.96 -13.71 15.22
N HIS A 265 34.50 -14.94 15.38
CA HIS A 265 34.42 -15.98 14.35
C HIS A 265 33.00 -16.51 14.17
N LEU A 266 32.15 -16.50 15.20
CA LEU A 266 30.76 -16.88 15.12
C LEU A 266 29.87 -15.70 15.55
N GLN A 267 28.92 -15.37 14.71
CA GLN A 267 27.81 -14.45 15.06
C GLN A 267 26.48 -15.19 14.94
N VAL A 268 25.65 -15.06 15.95
CA VAL A 268 24.30 -15.59 16.03
C VAL A 268 23.34 -14.41 16.19
N ASP A 269 22.43 -14.23 15.24
CA ASP A 269 21.35 -13.25 15.31
C ASP A 269 20.03 -14.02 15.39
N LEU A 270 19.24 -13.75 16.43
CA LEU A 270 17.90 -14.28 16.65
C LEU A 270 16.91 -13.13 16.71
N GLY A 271 15.88 -13.18 15.89
CA GLY A 271 14.76 -12.27 15.96
C GLY A 271 13.44 -13.01 16.15
N VAL A 272 12.58 -12.44 16.98
CA VAL A 272 11.22 -12.91 17.22
C VAL A 272 10.28 -11.71 17.15
N PHE A 273 9.22 -11.80 16.36
CA PHE A 273 8.18 -10.79 16.26
C PHE A 273 6.80 -11.44 16.34
N GLY A 274 5.92 -10.85 17.11
CA GLY A 274 4.53 -11.24 17.17
C GLY A 274 3.63 -10.03 17.14
N SER A 275 2.50 -10.12 16.44
CA SER A 275 1.43 -9.14 16.50
C SER A 275 0.07 -9.81 16.64
N PHE A 276 -0.83 -9.15 17.34
CA PHE A 276 -2.21 -9.57 17.49
C PHE A 276 -3.14 -8.39 17.26
N GLN A 277 -3.89 -8.46 16.15
CA GLN A 277 -4.83 -7.43 15.77
C GLN A 277 -6.26 -7.87 16.08
N LYS A 278 -7.08 -6.92 16.53
CA LYS A 278 -8.53 -7.04 16.64
C LYS A 278 -9.17 -5.88 15.92
N ASN A 279 -9.85 -6.20 14.82
CA ASN A 279 -10.47 -5.21 13.96
C ASN A 279 -11.99 -5.39 14.02
N HIS A 280 -12.69 -4.29 14.23
CA HIS A 280 -14.13 -4.20 14.04
C HIS A 280 -14.34 -3.38 12.78
N ASN A 281 -14.48 -4.07 11.65
CA ASN A 281 -14.59 -3.46 10.34
C ASN A 281 -15.99 -2.89 10.11
N LEU A 282 -16.09 -1.94 9.19
CA LEU A 282 -17.36 -1.52 8.62
C LEU A 282 -17.70 -2.46 7.47
N HIS A 283 -18.65 -3.34 7.68
CA HIS A 283 -19.12 -4.18 6.60
C HIS A 283 -19.88 -3.35 5.58
N ASP A 284 -19.51 -3.47 4.30
CA ASP A 284 -20.11 -2.73 3.19
C ASP A 284 -20.13 -1.21 3.42
N GLN A 285 -18.93 -0.63 3.55
CA GLN A 285 -18.74 0.80 3.80
C GLN A 285 -19.46 1.66 2.77
N GLN A 286 -19.44 1.26 1.49
CA GLN A 286 -20.07 2.02 0.41
C GLN A 286 -21.58 2.14 0.65
N LYS A 287 -22.24 1.03 1.01
CA LYS A 287 -23.68 1.04 1.31
C LYS A 287 -24.02 1.87 2.54
N LEU A 288 -23.15 1.82 3.59
CA LEU A 288 -23.35 2.64 4.79
C LEU A 288 -23.33 4.13 4.48
N PHE A 289 -22.30 4.60 3.75
CA PHE A 289 -22.17 6.01 3.43
C PHE A 289 -23.20 6.46 2.39
N TYR A 290 -23.50 5.62 1.41
CA TYR A 290 -24.58 5.87 0.47
C TYR A 290 -25.93 6.00 1.19
N SER A 291 -26.25 5.05 2.06
CA SER A 291 -27.49 5.13 2.86
C SER A 291 -27.50 6.39 3.73
N ALA A 292 -26.39 6.72 4.40
CA ALA A 292 -26.33 7.91 5.25
C ALA A 292 -26.55 9.22 4.46
N ALA A 293 -26.03 9.30 3.24
CA ALA A 293 -26.23 10.49 2.39
C ALA A 293 -27.64 10.50 1.76
N ALA A 294 -28.10 9.37 1.23
CA ALA A 294 -29.34 9.28 0.44
C ALA A 294 -30.62 9.06 1.26
N PHE A 295 -30.52 8.75 2.55
CA PHE A 295 -31.70 8.48 3.36
C PHE A 295 -32.53 9.74 3.58
N ASN A 296 -33.87 9.59 3.61
CA ASN A 296 -34.83 10.70 3.80
C ASN A 296 -34.58 11.38 5.15
N PRO A 297 -34.20 12.67 5.19
CA PRO A 297 -33.86 13.40 6.40
C PRO A 297 -35.05 13.71 7.31
N THR A 298 -36.27 13.39 6.89
CA THR A 298 -37.47 13.55 7.73
C THR A 298 -37.69 12.38 8.68
N PHE A 299 -36.89 11.33 8.60
CA PHE A 299 -36.95 10.18 9.49
C PHE A 299 -36.08 10.38 10.77
N SER A 300 -36.42 9.63 11.82
CA SER A 300 -35.71 9.67 13.09
C SER A 300 -34.43 8.84 13.08
N ASP A 301 -33.36 9.28 13.75
CA ASP A 301 -32.18 8.50 14.09
C ASP A 301 -32.33 7.67 15.39
N LYS A 302 -33.57 7.54 15.88
CA LYS A 302 -33.89 6.72 17.05
C LYS A 302 -34.67 5.49 16.64
N ARG A 303 -34.61 4.45 17.47
CA ARG A 303 -35.42 3.25 17.29
C ARG A 303 -36.91 3.61 17.44
N ASN A 304 -37.73 2.94 16.67
CA ASN A 304 -39.19 3.06 16.75
C ASN A 304 -39.76 2.34 18.00
N ALA A 305 -41.03 2.44 18.24
CA ALA A 305 -41.71 1.83 19.42
C ALA A 305 -41.58 0.32 19.51
N SER A 306 -41.37 -0.37 18.37
CA SER A 306 -41.11 -1.81 18.33
C SER A 306 -39.64 -2.19 18.55
N GLY A 307 -38.76 -1.21 18.77
CA GLY A 307 -37.34 -1.42 18.96
C GLY A 307 -36.55 -1.61 17.65
N GLY A 308 -37.18 -1.51 16.48
CA GLY A 308 -36.59 -1.58 15.15
C GLY A 308 -36.22 -0.18 14.59
N TRP A 309 -35.93 -0.15 13.29
CA TRP A 309 -35.62 1.05 12.54
C TRP A 309 -36.67 1.25 11.44
N ASP A 310 -37.15 2.47 11.28
CA ASP A 310 -38.07 2.80 10.20
C ASP A 310 -37.36 2.78 8.86
N GLN A 311 -37.79 1.91 7.96
CA GLN A 311 -37.20 1.72 6.63
C GLN A 311 -38.08 2.41 5.56
N ILE A 312 -37.42 2.87 4.50
CA ILE A 312 -38.13 3.38 3.30
C ILE A 312 -38.37 2.19 2.37
N THR A 313 -39.61 1.75 2.25
CA THR A 313 -39.97 0.55 1.47
C THR A 313 -39.87 0.75 -0.04
N THR A 314 -39.94 1.97 -0.53
CA THR A 314 -39.82 2.38 -1.93
C THR A 314 -38.35 2.47 -2.37
N ALA A 315 -37.42 2.72 -1.44
CA ALA A 315 -36.00 2.88 -1.70
C ALA A 315 -35.21 1.57 -1.42
N SER A 316 -35.29 0.62 -2.33
CA SER A 316 -34.74 -0.75 -2.15
C SER A 316 -33.20 -0.81 -2.01
N GLN A 317 -32.49 0.20 -2.48
CA GLN A 317 -31.02 0.19 -2.51
C GLN A 317 -30.38 0.72 -1.23
N ILE A 318 -31.14 1.36 -0.36
CA ILE A 318 -30.68 1.91 0.92
C ILE A 318 -31.39 1.26 2.11
N ASN A 319 -30.74 1.33 3.25
CA ASN A 319 -31.32 0.94 4.53
C ASN A 319 -31.21 2.12 5.50
N HIS A 320 -31.94 2.08 6.58
CA HIS A 320 -31.74 3.04 7.66
C HIS A 320 -30.26 3.01 8.11
N PRO A 321 -29.51 4.13 8.05
CA PRO A 321 -28.05 4.10 8.23
C PRO A 321 -27.60 3.49 9.54
N LEU A 322 -28.33 3.77 10.65
CA LEU A 322 -27.96 3.20 11.95
C LEU A 322 -28.27 1.70 12.06
N SER A 323 -29.19 1.17 11.23
CA SER A 323 -29.38 -0.28 11.16
C SER A 323 -28.17 -0.99 10.57
N LEU A 324 -27.51 -0.39 9.58
CA LEU A 324 -26.29 -0.93 8.97
C LEU A 324 -25.13 -1.03 9.96
N LEU A 325 -25.07 -0.14 10.95
CA LEU A 325 -24.06 -0.21 12.03
C LEU A 325 -24.29 -1.37 13.01
N GLU A 326 -25.42 -2.06 12.95
CA GLU A 326 -25.67 -3.28 13.73
C GLU A 326 -25.02 -4.52 13.13
N LYS A 327 -24.61 -4.45 11.86
CA LYS A 327 -23.79 -5.49 11.25
C LYS A 327 -22.47 -5.61 12.02
N LYS A 328 -22.10 -6.83 12.37
CA LYS A 328 -20.81 -7.11 12.99
C LYS A 328 -19.88 -7.69 11.94
N ASP A 329 -18.68 -7.15 11.85
CA ASP A 329 -17.60 -7.66 11.03
C ASP A 329 -16.32 -7.58 11.85
N HIS A 330 -15.99 -8.69 12.49
CA HIS A 330 -14.84 -8.80 13.38
C HIS A 330 -13.77 -9.64 12.69
N GLU A 331 -12.56 -9.12 12.68
CA GLU A 331 -11.39 -9.82 12.19
C GLU A 331 -10.32 -9.85 13.29
N ASN A 332 -9.82 -11.03 13.59
CA ASN A 332 -8.65 -11.22 14.44
C ASN A 332 -7.52 -11.73 13.55
N ASN A 333 -6.39 -11.03 13.58
CA ASN A 333 -5.19 -11.45 12.87
C ASN A 333 -4.07 -11.68 13.89
N ALA A 334 -3.56 -12.92 13.96
CA ALA A 334 -2.42 -13.28 14.76
C ALA A 334 -1.24 -13.62 13.86
N HIS A 335 -0.19 -12.82 13.95
CA HIS A 335 1.03 -12.99 13.18
C HIS A 335 2.19 -13.31 14.12
N PHE A 336 2.99 -14.31 13.77
CA PHE A 336 4.21 -14.68 14.46
C PHE A 336 5.30 -14.93 13.43
N ASN A 337 6.46 -14.34 13.66
CA ASN A 337 7.65 -14.57 12.86
C ASN A 337 8.86 -14.77 13.76
N THR A 338 9.71 -15.73 13.39
CA THR A 338 11.04 -15.91 14.01
C THR A 338 12.08 -16.18 12.92
N HIS A 339 13.28 -15.66 13.14
CA HIS A 339 14.41 -15.95 12.27
C HIS A 339 15.69 -16.15 13.07
N LEU A 340 16.55 -16.97 12.52
CA LEU A 340 17.88 -17.25 13.04
C LEU A 340 18.91 -17.11 11.90
N LYS A 341 19.94 -16.32 12.15
CA LYS A 341 21.11 -16.21 11.28
C LYS A 341 22.34 -16.67 12.03
N LEU A 342 23.07 -17.58 11.43
CA LEU A 342 24.39 -18.03 11.89
C LEU A 342 25.40 -17.57 10.85
N ALA A 343 26.37 -16.75 11.26
CA ALA A 343 27.47 -16.32 10.38
C ALA A 343 28.81 -16.78 10.99
N VAL A 344 29.59 -17.48 10.19
CA VAL A 344 30.93 -18.01 10.58
C VAL A 344 32.00 -17.34 9.72
N ASN A 345 32.84 -16.53 10.34
CA ASN A 345 34.00 -15.90 9.72
C ASN A 345 35.17 -16.87 9.74
N LEU A 346 35.33 -17.65 8.66
CA LEU A 346 36.46 -18.62 8.54
C LEU A 346 37.80 -17.92 8.36
N SER A 347 37.76 -16.72 7.80
CA SER A 347 38.91 -15.83 7.68
C SER A 347 38.40 -14.40 7.53
N PRO A 348 39.28 -13.36 7.59
CA PRO A 348 38.87 -11.99 7.30
C PRO A 348 38.26 -11.77 5.92
N ARG A 349 38.41 -12.75 5.01
CA ARG A 349 37.93 -12.69 3.63
C ARG A 349 36.73 -13.59 3.34
N LEU A 350 36.51 -14.61 4.17
CA LEU A 350 35.51 -15.66 3.88
C LEU A 350 34.54 -15.80 5.04
N THR A 351 33.29 -15.49 4.78
CA THR A 351 32.16 -15.69 5.70
C THR A 351 31.19 -16.70 5.11
N LEU A 352 30.84 -17.70 5.89
CA LEU A 352 29.71 -18.58 5.62
C LEU A 352 28.54 -18.16 6.49
N ALA A 353 27.33 -18.08 5.92
CA ALA A 353 26.16 -17.80 6.71
C ALA A 353 25.00 -18.72 6.35
N ALA A 354 24.23 -19.11 7.34
CA ALA A 354 22.97 -19.81 7.21
C ALA A 354 21.87 -18.95 7.83
N PHE A 355 20.75 -18.82 7.14
CA PHE A 355 19.58 -18.10 7.62
C PHE A 355 18.36 -18.98 7.51
N GLY A 356 17.52 -18.99 8.54
CA GLY A 356 16.22 -19.66 8.53
C GLY A 356 15.16 -18.78 9.13
N SER A 357 13.98 -18.76 8.56
CA SER A 357 12.80 -18.08 9.13
C SER A 357 11.55 -18.94 9.06
N TYR A 358 10.71 -18.77 10.07
CA TYR A 358 9.38 -19.35 10.15
C TYR A 358 8.37 -18.24 10.40
N THR A 359 7.36 -18.18 9.55
CA THR A 359 6.24 -17.25 9.68
C THR A 359 4.95 -18.04 9.83
N TYR A 360 4.11 -17.63 10.79
CA TYR A 360 2.79 -18.18 11.02
C TYR A 360 1.79 -17.03 11.11
N ASN A 361 0.76 -17.08 10.27
CA ASN A 361 -0.29 -16.08 10.25
C ASN A 361 -1.66 -16.74 10.27
N VAL A 362 -2.57 -16.27 11.12
CA VAL A 362 -3.96 -16.72 11.21
C VAL A 362 -4.88 -15.53 11.15
N ILE A 363 -5.78 -15.54 10.18
CA ILE A 363 -6.88 -14.57 10.05
C ILE A 363 -8.18 -15.30 10.36
N ASP A 364 -8.86 -14.89 11.43
CA ASP A 364 -10.21 -15.36 11.81
C ASP A 364 -11.20 -14.23 11.56
N GLN A 365 -12.13 -14.41 10.63
CA GLN A 365 -13.19 -13.46 10.35
C GLN A 365 -14.54 -13.97 10.82
N SER A 366 -15.33 -13.12 11.44
CA SER A 366 -16.63 -13.45 11.99
C SER A 366 -17.63 -12.32 11.71
N GLN A 367 -18.63 -12.59 10.89
CA GLN A 367 -19.65 -11.61 10.51
C GLN A 367 -21.03 -12.03 11.00
N PHE A 368 -21.86 -11.07 11.34
CA PHE A 368 -23.26 -11.27 11.67
C PHE A 368 -24.11 -10.11 11.21
N PHE A 369 -25.13 -10.43 10.43
CA PHE A 369 -26.14 -9.48 9.97
C PHE A 369 -27.45 -9.81 10.70
N PRO A 370 -27.90 -8.96 11.62
CA PRO A 370 -29.10 -9.24 12.39
C PRO A 370 -30.36 -9.12 11.54
N THR A 371 -31.44 -9.74 11.98
CA THR A 371 -32.76 -9.69 11.30
C THR A 371 -33.36 -8.28 11.22
N THR A 372 -32.85 -7.33 11.99
CA THR A 372 -33.17 -5.89 11.89
C THR A 372 -32.61 -5.23 10.62
N VAL A 373 -31.59 -5.84 9.99
CA VAL A 373 -30.93 -5.34 8.77
C VAL A 373 -31.25 -6.23 7.57
N TRP A 374 -31.23 -7.53 7.79
CA TRP A 374 -31.51 -8.55 6.78
C TRP A 374 -32.58 -9.49 7.34
N SER A 375 -33.74 -9.53 6.74
CA SER A 375 -34.93 -10.23 7.29
C SER A 375 -34.68 -11.67 7.71
N HIS A 376 -33.73 -12.36 7.09
CA HIS A 376 -33.38 -13.74 7.40
C HIS A 376 -32.20 -13.86 8.40
N GLY A 377 -31.51 -12.76 8.71
CA GLY A 377 -30.26 -12.82 9.44
C GLY A 377 -29.21 -13.67 8.74
N GLN A 378 -27.95 -13.36 8.90
CA GLN A 378 -26.84 -14.13 8.31
C GLN A 378 -25.63 -14.12 9.23
N ALA A 379 -24.95 -15.25 9.34
CA ALA A 379 -23.64 -15.36 9.96
C ALA A 379 -22.64 -15.93 8.97
N TYR A 380 -21.42 -15.38 9.00
CA TYR A 380 -20.28 -15.88 8.24
C TYR A 380 -19.11 -16.09 9.19
N ARG A 381 -18.38 -17.19 8.98
CA ARG A 381 -17.11 -17.46 9.65
C ARG A 381 -16.11 -17.99 8.65
N SER A 382 -14.87 -17.49 8.74
CA SER A 382 -13.76 -18.06 7.99
C SER A 382 -12.49 -18.06 8.84
N GLU A 383 -11.59 -18.96 8.53
CA GLU A 383 -10.23 -19.00 9.06
C GLU A 383 -9.28 -19.24 7.90
N LEU A 384 -8.23 -18.42 7.81
CA LEU A 384 -7.11 -18.61 6.90
C LEU A 384 -5.84 -18.76 7.72
N LYS A 385 -5.14 -19.87 7.56
CA LYS A 385 -3.81 -20.12 8.13
C LYS A 385 -2.77 -20.12 7.03
N THR A 386 -1.71 -19.35 7.22
CA THR A 386 -0.54 -19.32 6.34
C THR A 386 0.70 -19.64 7.16
N GLU A 387 1.43 -20.63 6.71
CA GLU A 387 2.74 -21.00 7.25
C GLU A 387 3.79 -20.83 6.16
N GLU A 388 4.88 -20.16 6.46
CA GLU A 388 6.01 -20.00 5.54
C GLU A 388 7.29 -20.42 6.23
N LEU A 389 8.05 -21.28 5.56
CA LEU A 389 9.38 -21.69 5.95
C LEU A 389 10.34 -21.27 4.84
N LEU A 390 11.35 -20.47 5.20
CA LEU A 390 12.43 -20.06 4.30
C LEU A 390 13.75 -20.42 4.93
N GLY A 391 14.65 -20.99 4.13
CA GLY A 391 16.03 -21.24 4.53
C GLY A 391 16.99 -20.89 3.40
N ASN A 392 18.11 -20.27 3.75
CA ASN A 392 19.16 -20.00 2.78
C ASN A 392 20.56 -20.25 3.36
N PHE A 393 21.49 -20.52 2.47
CA PHE A 393 22.91 -20.66 2.77
C PHE A 393 23.69 -19.70 1.86
N MET A 394 24.61 -18.94 2.46
CA MET A 394 25.37 -17.89 1.79
C MET A 394 26.88 -18.12 1.98
N VAL A 395 27.63 -17.84 0.93
CA VAL A 395 29.10 -17.76 0.94
C VAL A 395 29.49 -16.36 0.48
N ASN A 396 30.12 -15.59 1.37
CA ASN A 396 30.64 -14.27 1.06
C ASN A 396 32.15 -14.32 1.05
N TYR A 397 32.77 -13.87 -0.04
CA TYR A 397 34.21 -13.77 -0.19
C TYR A 397 34.61 -12.34 -0.57
N ASN A 398 35.39 -11.69 0.29
CA ASN A 398 35.80 -10.31 0.15
C ASN A 398 37.30 -10.24 -0.04
N VAL A 399 37.76 -9.52 -1.07
CA VAL A 399 39.17 -9.30 -1.37
C VAL A 399 39.45 -7.83 -1.49
N GLU A 400 40.39 -7.37 -0.67
CA GLU A 400 40.95 -6.04 -0.79
C GLU A 400 42.45 -6.16 -1.12
N GLN A 401 42.85 -5.59 -2.26
CA GLN A 401 44.24 -5.58 -2.70
C GLN A 401 44.60 -4.25 -3.36
N GLY A 402 45.21 -3.35 -2.60
CA GLY A 402 45.58 -2.02 -3.08
C GLY A 402 44.35 -1.21 -3.49
N ALA A 403 44.24 -0.86 -4.77
CA ALA A 403 43.09 -0.14 -5.30
C ALA A 403 41.87 -1.01 -5.66
N HIS A 404 41.99 -2.34 -5.53
CA HIS A 404 40.99 -3.29 -5.93
C HIS A 404 40.21 -3.83 -4.73
N HIS A 405 38.89 -3.73 -4.79
CA HIS A 405 37.97 -4.33 -3.82
C HIS A 405 36.97 -5.19 -4.57
N LEU A 406 36.86 -6.47 -4.22
CA LEU A 406 35.98 -7.45 -4.86
C LEU A 406 35.19 -8.19 -3.80
N ASP A 407 33.85 -8.08 -3.87
CA ASP A 407 32.88 -8.83 -3.06
C ASP A 407 32.20 -9.85 -3.94
N LEU A 408 32.27 -11.12 -3.57
CA LEU A 408 31.57 -12.23 -4.20
C LEU A 408 30.58 -12.83 -3.22
N LEU A 409 29.35 -13.02 -3.69
CA LEU A 409 28.28 -13.71 -2.96
C LEU A 409 27.76 -14.87 -3.80
N ALA A 410 27.67 -16.04 -3.19
CA ALA A 410 26.87 -17.17 -3.68
C ALA A 410 25.81 -17.51 -2.64
N LEU A 411 24.57 -17.74 -3.09
CA LEU A 411 23.44 -18.05 -2.23
C LEU A 411 22.61 -19.18 -2.85
N ALA A 412 22.16 -20.10 -2.00
CA ALA A 412 21.13 -21.09 -2.28
C ALA A 412 19.99 -20.89 -1.29
N GLU A 413 18.76 -20.81 -1.77
CA GLU A 413 17.55 -20.51 -0.98
C GLU A 413 16.44 -21.49 -1.33
N ALA A 414 15.69 -21.92 -0.32
CA ALA A 414 14.47 -22.71 -0.48
C ALA A 414 13.36 -22.08 0.36
N GLN A 415 12.17 -22.00 -0.22
CA GLN A 415 10.96 -21.48 0.43
C GLN A 415 9.79 -22.43 0.20
N LYS A 416 9.04 -22.64 1.25
CA LYS A 416 7.77 -23.38 1.24
C LYS A 416 6.72 -22.54 1.92
N THR A 417 5.57 -22.35 1.26
CA THR A 417 4.39 -21.69 1.83
C THR A 417 3.26 -22.71 1.89
N SER A 418 2.51 -22.79 2.97
CA SER A 418 1.33 -23.64 3.12
C SER A 418 0.16 -22.77 3.54
N MET A 419 -0.91 -22.74 2.75
CA MET A 419 -2.12 -22.00 3.03
C MET A 419 -3.29 -22.96 3.19
N LYS A 420 -4.04 -22.82 4.27
CA LYS A 420 -5.24 -23.62 4.58
C LYS A 420 -6.35 -22.68 5.00
N GLY A 421 -7.49 -22.82 4.38
CA GLY A 421 -8.64 -22.02 4.74
C GLY A 421 -9.94 -22.80 4.73
N PHE A 422 -10.87 -22.33 5.51
CA PHE A 422 -12.27 -22.73 5.41
C PHE A 422 -13.18 -21.52 5.62
N TYR A 423 -14.40 -21.60 5.10
CA TYR A 423 -15.44 -20.61 5.32
C TYR A 423 -16.81 -21.28 5.39
N THR A 424 -17.73 -20.64 6.10
CA THR A 424 -19.12 -21.06 6.15
C THR A 424 -20.05 -19.87 6.34
N THR A 425 -21.15 -19.89 5.58
CA THR A 425 -22.25 -18.92 5.66
C THR A 425 -23.51 -19.65 6.06
N VAL A 426 -24.21 -19.11 7.04
CA VAL A 426 -25.48 -19.64 7.53
C VAL A 426 -26.48 -18.50 7.63
N SER A 427 -27.72 -18.73 7.19
CA SER A 427 -28.79 -17.72 7.27
C SER A 427 -30.10 -18.28 7.86
N ASN A 428 -31.13 -17.43 7.89
CA ASN A 428 -32.44 -17.73 8.46
C ASN A 428 -32.39 -18.03 9.97
N PHE A 429 -31.93 -17.00 10.71
CA PHE A 429 -31.89 -17.00 12.16
C PHE A 429 -33.24 -16.57 12.74
N THR A 430 -33.74 -17.30 13.76
CA THR A 430 -34.93 -16.91 14.51
C THR A 430 -34.65 -15.88 15.61
N THR A 431 -33.36 -15.67 15.95
CA THR A 431 -32.95 -14.76 17.00
C THR A 431 -31.56 -14.17 16.74
N ASN A 432 -31.35 -12.92 17.09
CA ASN A 432 -30.05 -12.23 16.97
C ASN A 432 -29.14 -12.49 18.18
N ARG A 433 -29.61 -13.21 19.22
CA ARG A 433 -28.92 -13.32 20.52
C ARG A 433 -27.56 -13.98 20.45
N PHE A 434 -27.40 -14.98 19.60
CA PHE A 434 -26.16 -15.76 19.50
C PHE A 434 -25.14 -15.13 18.53
N GLY A 435 -25.61 -14.31 17.59
CA GLY A 435 -24.75 -13.76 16.55
C GLY A 435 -24.06 -14.89 15.76
N TYR A 436 -22.79 -14.69 15.42
CA TYR A 436 -21.95 -15.69 14.75
C TYR A 436 -21.41 -16.79 15.69
N ASN A 437 -21.70 -16.73 17.01
CA ASN A 437 -21.16 -17.71 17.97
C ASN A 437 -21.93 -19.03 17.98
N ASN A 438 -23.13 -19.07 17.40
CA ASN A 438 -23.88 -20.30 17.23
C ASN A 438 -24.46 -20.40 15.82
N LEU A 439 -23.69 -20.97 14.90
CA LEU A 439 -24.11 -21.17 13.50
C LEU A 439 -25.26 -22.18 13.38
N GLN A 440 -25.43 -23.04 14.37
CA GLN A 440 -26.51 -24.04 14.38
C GLN A 440 -27.89 -23.41 14.53
N ALA A 441 -27.95 -22.17 15.07
CA ALA A 441 -29.21 -21.43 15.23
C ALA A 441 -29.76 -20.87 13.90
N GLY A 442 -29.04 -20.94 12.79
CA GLY A 442 -29.50 -20.59 11.46
C GLY A 442 -29.97 -21.86 10.71
N ALA A 443 -31.09 -21.79 10.02
CA ALA A 443 -31.73 -22.94 9.38
C ALA A 443 -31.22 -23.24 7.97
N VAL A 444 -30.69 -22.24 7.24
CA VAL A 444 -30.30 -22.38 5.83
C VAL A 444 -28.77 -22.35 5.69
N ARG A 445 -28.25 -23.37 5.04
CA ARG A 445 -26.85 -23.52 4.63
C ARG A 445 -26.87 -23.81 3.14
N LEU A 446 -26.45 -22.83 2.36
CA LEU A 446 -26.26 -23.02 0.93
C LEU A 446 -24.98 -23.80 0.70
N TRP A 447 -25.01 -24.64 -0.33
CA TRP A 447 -23.85 -25.48 -0.67
C TRP A 447 -22.61 -24.66 -0.98
N GLU A 448 -22.71 -23.63 -1.83
CA GLU A 448 -21.62 -22.72 -2.15
C GLU A 448 -21.22 -21.81 -0.98
N GLY A 449 -22.02 -21.73 0.05
CA GLY A 449 -21.74 -20.96 1.28
C GLY A 449 -20.77 -21.64 2.22
N THR A 450 -20.29 -22.87 1.94
CA THR A 450 -19.35 -23.60 2.77
C THR A 450 -18.27 -24.22 1.91
N GLY A 451 -17.00 -23.96 2.24
CA GLY A 451 -15.87 -24.50 1.52
C GLY A 451 -14.59 -24.54 2.33
N SER A 452 -13.60 -25.26 1.80
CA SER A 452 -12.23 -25.28 2.32
C SER A 452 -11.26 -25.44 1.16
N TYR A 453 -10.02 -24.97 1.37
CA TYR A 453 -8.96 -25.06 0.37
C TYR A 453 -7.60 -25.26 1.02
N PHE A 454 -6.67 -25.77 0.21
CA PHE A 454 -5.30 -26.00 0.60
C PHE A 454 -4.37 -25.67 -0.58
N GLU A 455 -3.32 -24.91 -0.30
CA GLU A 455 -2.26 -24.59 -1.25
C GLU A 455 -0.90 -24.80 -0.61
N ASP A 456 0.07 -25.30 -1.39
CA ASP A 456 1.41 -25.68 -0.91
C ASP A 456 2.49 -25.32 -1.95
N PRO A 457 2.66 -24.03 -2.34
CA PRO A 457 3.68 -23.65 -3.32
C PRO A 457 5.09 -23.73 -2.74
N HIS A 458 6.03 -24.16 -3.61
CA HIS A 458 7.44 -24.27 -3.32
C HIS A 458 8.27 -23.43 -4.28
N MET A 459 9.41 -22.93 -3.79
CA MET A 459 10.39 -22.22 -4.61
C MET A 459 11.83 -22.58 -4.17
N VAL A 460 12.71 -22.74 -5.16
CA VAL A 460 14.15 -22.91 -4.96
C VAL A 460 14.89 -21.90 -5.81
N SER A 461 15.94 -21.29 -5.26
CA SER A 461 16.66 -20.20 -5.92
C SER A 461 18.16 -20.32 -5.72
N PHE A 462 18.92 -19.89 -6.73
CA PHE A 462 20.35 -19.73 -6.67
C PHE A 462 20.75 -18.34 -7.13
N LEU A 463 21.63 -17.67 -6.40
CA LEU A 463 22.13 -16.34 -6.72
C LEU A 463 23.66 -16.34 -6.70
N GLY A 464 24.25 -15.76 -7.74
CA GLY A 464 25.64 -15.34 -7.78
C GLY A 464 25.71 -13.82 -7.96
N ARG A 465 26.51 -13.14 -7.12
CA ARG A 465 26.76 -11.68 -7.23
C ARG A 465 28.25 -11.43 -7.18
N ALA A 466 28.74 -10.54 -8.02
CA ALA A 466 30.07 -9.98 -7.98
C ALA A 466 29.99 -8.45 -7.96
N ASN A 467 30.60 -7.82 -6.97
CA ASN A 467 30.72 -6.37 -6.88
C ASN A 467 32.20 -6.01 -6.86
N TYR A 468 32.64 -5.29 -7.88
CA TYR A 468 34.04 -4.88 -8.04
C TYR A 468 34.15 -3.37 -7.99
N VAL A 469 34.98 -2.87 -7.07
CA VAL A 469 35.27 -1.45 -6.90
C VAL A 469 36.78 -1.22 -7.17
N LEU A 470 37.08 -0.38 -8.15
CA LEU A 470 38.42 0.04 -8.49
C LEU A 470 38.68 1.46 -7.97
N ALA A 471 39.71 1.59 -7.14
CA ALA A 471 40.21 2.86 -6.59
C ALA A 471 39.13 3.68 -5.85
N GLY A 472 38.04 3.06 -5.37
CA GLY A 472 36.91 3.74 -4.76
C GLY A 472 36.07 4.58 -5.73
N ARG A 473 36.36 4.54 -7.04
CA ARG A 473 35.78 5.44 -8.05
C ARG A 473 34.93 4.73 -9.10
N TYR A 474 35.34 3.54 -9.52
CA TYR A 474 34.64 2.76 -10.54
C TYR A 474 34.05 1.53 -9.91
N THR A 475 32.76 1.36 -10.00
CA THR A 475 32.07 0.19 -9.49
C THR A 475 31.40 -0.55 -10.64
N LEU A 476 31.52 -1.86 -10.63
CA LEU A 476 30.80 -2.78 -11.50
C LEU A 476 30.15 -3.87 -10.64
N THR A 477 28.83 -3.98 -10.72
CA THR A 477 28.07 -5.03 -10.04
C THR A 477 27.41 -5.91 -11.08
N VAL A 478 27.53 -7.24 -10.94
CA VAL A 478 26.86 -8.23 -11.80
C VAL A 478 26.14 -9.22 -10.88
N ASN A 479 24.87 -9.51 -11.20
CA ASN A 479 24.07 -10.53 -10.54
C ASN A 479 23.54 -11.53 -11.56
N ALA A 480 23.44 -12.77 -11.15
CA ALA A 480 22.78 -13.83 -11.89
C ALA A 480 21.96 -14.67 -10.90
N ARG A 481 20.65 -14.64 -11.06
CA ARG A 481 19.73 -15.42 -10.23
C ARG A 481 18.91 -16.39 -11.10
N ALA A 482 18.75 -17.60 -10.60
CA ALA A 482 17.87 -18.62 -11.16
C ALA A 482 16.86 -19.04 -10.10
N ASP A 483 15.57 -18.97 -10.44
CA ASP A 483 14.45 -19.37 -9.58
C ASP A 483 13.69 -20.51 -10.23
N ALA A 484 13.30 -21.52 -9.44
CA ALA A 484 12.34 -22.54 -9.82
C ALA A 484 11.11 -22.49 -8.91
N SER A 485 9.91 -22.58 -9.49
CA SER A 485 8.66 -22.56 -8.72
C SER A 485 7.69 -23.66 -9.14
N SER A 486 6.94 -24.17 -8.18
CA SER A 486 5.84 -25.09 -8.45
C SER A 486 4.65 -24.45 -9.16
N LYS A 487 4.47 -23.13 -9.06
CA LYS A 487 3.34 -22.38 -9.61
C LYS A 487 3.32 -22.30 -11.14
N VAL A 488 4.48 -22.31 -11.79
CA VAL A 488 4.60 -22.19 -13.24
C VAL A 488 4.46 -23.54 -13.96
N GLY A 489 4.22 -23.48 -15.28
CA GLY A 489 4.04 -24.65 -16.10
C GLY A 489 5.29 -25.56 -16.15
N GLU A 490 5.09 -26.82 -16.52
CA GLU A 490 6.18 -27.81 -16.53
C GLU A 490 7.32 -27.46 -17.49
N ASN A 491 7.01 -26.78 -18.60
CA ASN A 491 7.99 -26.37 -19.60
C ASN A 491 8.83 -25.15 -19.15
N ASN A 492 8.44 -24.44 -18.08
CA ASN A 492 9.05 -23.17 -17.66
C ASN A 492 9.33 -23.12 -16.15
N LYS A 493 9.70 -24.27 -15.53
CA LYS A 493 9.97 -24.34 -14.08
C LYS A 493 11.07 -23.41 -13.61
N TRP A 494 12.05 -23.09 -14.46
CA TRP A 494 13.16 -22.21 -14.17
C TRP A 494 13.04 -20.87 -14.84
N GLY A 495 13.21 -19.78 -14.09
CA GLY A 495 13.41 -18.43 -14.58
C GLY A 495 14.84 -17.98 -14.33
N PHE A 496 15.43 -17.22 -15.27
CA PHE A 496 16.78 -16.69 -15.14
C PHE A 496 16.76 -15.16 -15.22
N PHE A 497 17.34 -14.49 -14.22
CA PHE A 497 17.26 -13.06 -13.99
C PHE A 497 18.66 -12.44 -13.83
N PRO A 498 19.37 -12.18 -14.94
CA PRO A 498 20.66 -11.50 -14.93
C PRO A 498 20.49 -10.00 -14.79
N SER A 499 21.47 -9.35 -14.16
CA SER A 499 21.58 -7.89 -14.12
C SER A 499 23.02 -7.42 -14.02
N ALA A 500 23.25 -6.20 -14.49
CA ALA A 500 24.54 -5.53 -14.36
C ALA A 500 24.33 -4.03 -14.13
N SER A 501 25.19 -3.43 -13.30
CA SER A 501 25.22 -1.98 -13.10
C SER A 501 26.65 -1.49 -12.94
N ALA A 502 26.86 -0.23 -13.30
CA ALA A 502 28.13 0.46 -13.17
C ALA A 502 27.93 1.85 -12.55
N ALA A 503 28.92 2.28 -11.78
CA ALA A 503 28.98 3.63 -11.25
C ALA A 503 30.38 4.21 -11.40
N TRP A 504 30.42 5.52 -11.62
CA TRP A 504 31.65 6.30 -11.70
C TRP A 504 31.55 7.52 -10.78
N VAL A 505 32.41 7.56 -9.77
CA VAL A 505 32.54 8.69 -8.84
C VAL A 505 33.52 9.70 -9.45
N ILE A 506 32.99 10.65 -10.23
CA ILE A 506 33.75 11.64 -10.98
C ILE A 506 34.45 12.63 -10.05
N SER A 507 33.78 12.99 -8.94
CA SER A 507 34.34 13.93 -7.95
C SER A 507 35.67 13.49 -7.35
N ASP A 508 35.97 12.20 -7.34
CA ASP A 508 37.20 11.64 -6.77
C ASP A 508 38.33 11.53 -7.79
N GLU A 509 38.09 11.95 -9.03
CA GLU A 509 39.10 11.94 -10.09
C GLU A 509 40.15 13.02 -9.85
N PRO A 510 41.42 12.77 -10.23
CA PRO A 510 42.50 13.75 -10.07
C PRO A 510 42.22 15.10 -10.70
N PHE A 511 41.53 15.15 -11.84
CA PHE A 511 41.18 16.39 -12.54
C PHE A 511 40.06 17.20 -11.86
N MET A 512 39.37 16.64 -10.85
CA MET A 512 38.30 17.30 -10.09
C MET A 512 38.80 17.87 -8.74
N ARG A 513 40.02 17.62 -8.34
CA ARG A 513 40.59 18.03 -7.02
C ARG A 513 40.44 19.48 -6.70
N ASP A 514 40.56 20.35 -7.69
CA ASP A 514 40.48 21.81 -7.52
C ASP A 514 39.04 22.36 -7.48
N VAL A 515 38.04 21.49 -7.71
CA VAL A 515 36.61 21.83 -7.70
C VAL A 515 36.04 21.64 -6.29
N THR A 516 36.44 22.52 -5.36
CA THR A 516 36.17 22.40 -3.91
C THR A 516 34.71 22.55 -3.52
N TRP A 517 33.89 23.19 -4.36
CA TRP A 517 32.46 23.36 -4.12
C TRP A 517 31.64 22.09 -4.43
N LEU A 518 32.18 21.15 -5.21
CA LEU A 518 31.58 19.90 -5.60
C LEU A 518 32.05 18.77 -4.66
N ASN A 519 31.19 18.28 -3.79
CA ASN A 519 31.52 17.28 -2.79
C ASN A 519 31.32 15.86 -3.32
N ASN A 520 30.34 15.64 -4.18
CA ASN A 520 30.10 14.37 -4.85
C ASN A 520 29.51 14.62 -6.23
N LEU A 521 30.02 13.91 -7.22
CA LEU A 521 29.43 13.74 -8.54
C LEU A 521 29.61 12.29 -8.93
N LYS A 522 28.52 11.53 -8.93
CA LYS A 522 28.52 10.12 -9.30
C LYS A 522 27.51 9.90 -10.42
N LEU A 523 27.92 9.22 -11.48
CA LEU A 523 27.04 8.72 -12.53
C LEU A 523 26.81 7.23 -12.31
N ARG A 524 25.58 6.78 -12.56
CA ARG A 524 25.14 5.40 -12.41
C ARG A 524 24.39 4.94 -13.67
N THR A 525 24.56 3.67 -14.02
CA THR A 525 23.75 3.03 -15.05
C THR A 525 23.53 1.56 -14.70
N GLY A 526 22.38 1.03 -15.03
CA GLY A 526 22.03 -0.36 -14.75
C GLY A 526 21.06 -0.93 -15.79
N TYR A 527 21.20 -2.21 -16.03
CA TYR A 527 20.25 -2.99 -16.83
C TYR A 527 20.06 -4.36 -16.20
N GLY A 528 18.83 -4.83 -16.17
CA GLY A 528 18.57 -6.15 -15.62
C GLY A 528 17.16 -6.63 -15.89
N LEU A 529 16.97 -7.91 -15.58
CA LEU A 529 15.72 -8.64 -15.65
C LEU A 529 15.26 -8.99 -14.25
N SER A 530 13.96 -8.83 -14.00
CA SER A 530 13.29 -9.32 -12.80
C SER A 530 11.98 -10.01 -13.19
N GLY A 531 11.61 -11.05 -12.45
CA GLY A 531 10.39 -11.80 -12.67
C GLY A 531 9.25 -11.32 -11.78
N ASN A 532 8.01 -11.60 -12.20
CA ASN A 532 6.82 -11.43 -11.38
C ASN A 532 6.07 -12.76 -11.28
N LEU A 533 6.01 -13.30 -10.06
CA LEU A 533 5.26 -14.51 -9.73
C LEU A 533 3.94 -14.21 -9.03
N GLY A 534 3.75 -12.97 -8.57
CA GLY A 534 2.59 -12.56 -7.76
C GLY A 534 1.25 -12.59 -8.52
N ALA A 535 1.30 -12.72 -9.86
CA ALA A 535 0.11 -12.86 -10.70
C ALA A 535 -0.28 -14.34 -10.97
N ILE A 536 0.46 -15.31 -10.42
CA ILE A 536 0.24 -16.75 -10.63
C ILE A 536 -0.14 -17.39 -9.30
N ASP A 537 -1.34 -17.99 -9.26
CA ASP A 537 -1.79 -18.83 -8.16
C ASP A 537 -1.21 -20.25 -8.24
N SER A 538 -1.30 -21.02 -7.15
CA SER A 538 -0.60 -22.29 -7.00
C SER A 538 -0.90 -23.34 -8.08
N TYR A 539 -2.11 -23.30 -8.65
CA TYR A 539 -2.59 -24.31 -9.59
C TYR A 539 -2.94 -23.78 -10.98
N ASN A 540 -2.59 -22.53 -11.31
CA ASN A 540 -2.95 -21.89 -12.58
C ASN A 540 -2.37 -22.59 -13.82
N SER A 541 -1.29 -23.39 -13.67
CA SER A 541 -0.72 -24.18 -14.76
C SER A 541 -1.44 -25.50 -15.04
N LEU A 542 -2.32 -25.93 -14.13
CA LEU A 542 -2.97 -27.25 -14.18
C LEU A 542 -4.40 -27.14 -14.72
N GLN A 543 -4.91 -28.25 -15.28
CA GLN A 543 -6.34 -28.39 -15.48
C GLN A 543 -7.00 -28.67 -14.13
N LEU A 544 -8.01 -27.87 -13.79
CA LEU A 544 -8.76 -28.04 -12.56
C LEU A 544 -10.13 -28.65 -12.85
N VAL A 545 -10.51 -29.55 -11.97
CA VAL A 545 -11.87 -30.15 -11.89
C VAL A 545 -12.40 -29.87 -10.51
N GLU A 546 -13.45 -29.08 -10.44
CA GLU A 546 -14.02 -28.61 -9.18
C GLU A 546 -15.49 -28.95 -9.05
N PRO A 547 -16.02 -28.93 -7.83
CA PRO A 547 -17.46 -29.01 -7.61
C PRO A 547 -18.16 -27.79 -8.24
N ILE A 548 -19.09 -28.02 -9.16
CA ILE A 548 -19.82 -26.98 -9.89
C ILE A 548 -21.30 -26.85 -9.52
N GLY A 549 -21.79 -27.70 -8.63
CA GLY A 549 -23.18 -27.66 -8.17
C GLY A 549 -23.66 -28.99 -7.61
N ILE A 550 -24.94 -29.03 -7.25
CA ILE A 550 -25.62 -30.24 -6.79
C ILE A 550 -26.68 -30.62 -7.83
N VAL A 551 -26.63 -31.85 -8.24
CA VAL A 551 -27.64 -32.47 -9.12
C VAL A 551 -28.37 -33.59 -8.36
N ASN A 552 -29.62 -33.85 -8.74
CA ASN A 552 -30.38 -34.97 -8.18
C ASN A 552 -30.15 -36.22 -9.05
N VAL A 553 -29.51 -37.23 -8.48
CA VAL A 553 -29.31 -38.53 -9.14
C VAL A 553 -30.12 -39.57 -8.38
N ASN A 554 -31.17 -40.13 -9.02
CA ASN A 554 -32.06 -41.13 -8.44
C ASN A 554 -32.67 -40.71 -7.07
N GLY A 555 -33.01 -39.44 -6.91
CA GLY A 555 -33.60 -38.92 -5.69
C GLY A 555 -32.59 -38.48 -4.61
N ALA A 556 -31.29 -38.72 -4.82
CA ALA A 556 -30.22 -38.31 -3.90
C ALA A 556 -29.46 -37.08 -4.42
N PRO A 557 -29.24 -36.05 -3.59
CA PRO A 557 -28.36 -34.90 -3.94
C PRO A 557 -26.93 -35.43 -4.12
N THR A 558 -26.37 -35.17 -5.30
CA THR A 558 -25.00 -35.58 -5.67
C THR A 558 -24.23 -34.38 -6.17
N VAL A 559 -22.98 -34.24 -5.72
CA VAL A 559 -22.10 -33.16 -6.18
C VAL A 559 -21.67 -33.39 -7.63
N SER A 560 -21.94 -32.42 -8.48
CA SER A 560 -21.49 -32.41 -9.87
C SER A 560 -20.08 -31.81 -9.97
N MET A 561 -19.19 -32.52 -10.66
CA MET A 561 -17.81 -32.07 -10.89
C MET A 561 -17.65 -31.58 -12.34
N GLY A 562 -16.96 -30.49 -12.54
CA GLY A 562 -16.72 -29.93 -13.87
C GLY A 562 -15.34 -29.32 -14.01
N ILE A 563 -14.90 -29.21 -15.27
CA ILE A 563 -13.64 -28.53 -15.58
C ILE A 563 -13.87 -27.01 -15.42
N THR A 564 -13.04 -26.36 -14.62
CA THR A 564 -13.12 -24.93 -14.31
C THR A 564 -11.91 -24.15 -14.82
N GLN A 565 -10.86 -24.85 -15.27
CA GLN A 565 -9.64 -24.26 -15.78
C GLN A 565 -8.96 -25.14 -16.83
N ASN A 566 -8.43 -24.54 -17.89
CA ASN A 566 -7.56 -25.21 -18.84
C ASN A 566 -6.15 -25.37 -18.28
N ALA A 567 -5.49 -26.48 -18.59
CA ALA A 567 -4.05 -26.62 -18.36
C ALA A 567 -3.26 -25.65 -19.24
N ASN A 568 -2.19 -25.07 -18.69
CA ASN A 568 -1.18 -24.32 -19.44
C ASN A 568 0.23 -24.78 -19.04
N PRO A 569 0.80 -25.80 -19.72
CA PRO A 569 2.16 -26.27 -19.43
C PRO A 569 3.22 -25.23 -19.80
N ASP A 570 2.89 -24.24 -20.64
CA ASP A 570 3.77 -23.17 -21.05
C ASP A 570 3.65 -21.92 -20.17
N LEU A 571 2.83 -21.94 -19.11
CA LEU A 571 2.69 -20.84 -18.15
C LEU A 571 4.04 -20.49 -17.54
N LYS A 572 4.42 -19.20 -17.62
CA LYS A 572 5.72 -18.71 -17.14
C LYS A 572 5.61 -17.39 -16.40
N TRP A 573 6.73 -16.96 -15.88
CA TRP A 573 6.93 -15.68 -15.23
C TRP A 573 6.63 -14.50 -16.15
N GLU A 574 6.01 -13.45 -15.65
CA GLU A 574 6.10 -12.16 -16.33
C GLU A 574 7.53 -11.64 -16.18
N VAL A 575 8.13 -11.12 -17.23
CA VAL A 575 9.53 -10.66 -17.23
C VAL A 575 9.59 -9.16 -17.47
N LYS A 576 10.10 -8.44 -16.45
CA LYS A 576 10.36 -7.00 -16.54
C LYS A 576 11.84 -6.75 -16.83
N ARG A 577 12.11 -6.09 -17.97
CA ARG A 577 13.45 -5.60 -18.35
C ARG A 577 13.52 -4.11 -18.04
N THR A 578 14.49 -3.70 -17.23
CA THR A 578 14.62 -2.30 -16.81
C THR A 578 16.01 -1.79 -17.17
N PHE A 579 16.06 -0.61 -17.78
CA PHE A 579 17.25 0.21 -17.95
C PHE A 579 17.12 1.47 -17.10
N ASN A 580 18.17 1.81 -16.36
CA ASN A 580 18.24 2.98 -15.49
C ASN A 580 19.55 3.75 -15.76
N VAL A 581 19.45 5.07 -15.75
CA VAL A 581 20.60 5.98 -15.72
C VAL A 581 20.33 7.03 -14.64
N GLY A 582 21.32 7.30 -13.78
CA GLY A 582 21.18 8.24 -12.70
C GLY A 582 22.43 9.05 -12.43
N ALA A 583 22.25 10.17 -11.75
CA ALA A 583 23.31 11.05 -11.27
C ALA A 583 23.05 11.44 -9.81
N ASP A 584 24.10 11.36 -8.99
CA ASP A 584 24.08 11.82 -7.60
C ASP A 584 25.07 13.00 -7.49
N VAL A 585 24.57 14.15 -7.06
CA VAL A 585 25.33 15.40 -6.97
C VAL A 585 25.23 15.94 -5.56
N ALA A 586 26.35 16.25 -4.93
CA ALA A 586 26.38 16.98 -3.66
C ALA A 586 27.33 18.17 -3.75
N VAL A 587 26.85 19.33 -3.34
CA VAL A 587 27.59 20.60 -3.43
C VAL A 587 27.51 21.38 -2.12
N LEU A 588 28.39 22.38 -1.98
CA LEU A 588 28.39 23.32 -0.86
C LEU A 588 28.52 22.63 0.51
N ASN A 589 29.49 21.72 0.64
CA ASN A 589 29.68 20.89 1.85
C ASN A 589 28.45 20.03 2.17
N ASN A 590 27.86 19.36 1.15
CA ASN A 590 26.68 18.53 1.23
C ASN A 590 25.40 19.28 1.66
N ARG A 591 25.40 20.64 1.60
CA ARG A 591 24.19 21.41 1.90
C ARG A 591 23.11 21.30 0.82
N VAL A 592 23.50 20.95 -0.39
CA VAL A 592 22.57 20.65 -1.48
C VAL A 592 22.96 19.28 -2.03
N VAL A 593 22.03 18.34 -1.95
CA VAL A 593 22.16 16.98 -2.48
C VAL A 593 21.04 16.75 -3.48
N LEU A 594 21.40 16.38 -4.70
CA LEU A 594 20.46 16.08 -5.77
C LEU A 594 20.70 14.65 -6.26
N THR A 595 19.65 13.87 -6.33
CA THR A 595 19.60 12.62 -7.08
C THR A 595 18.65 12.77 -8.26
N ALA A 596 19.05 12.29 -9.44
CA ALA A 596 18.23 12.33 -10.63
C ALA A 596 18.33 10.99 -11.35
N ASP A 597 17.22 10.35 -11.62
CA ASP A 597 17.14 9.06 -12.30
C ASP A 597 16.18 9.12 -13.49
N TYR A 598 16.62 8.57 -14.62
CA TYR A 598 15.76 8.20 -15.75
C TYR A 598 15.67 6.70 -15.84
N TYR A 599 14.46 6.18 -15.92
CA TYR A 599 14.25 4.75 -16.12
C TYR A 599 13.29 4.48 -17.27
N THR A 600 13.51 3.34 -17.92
CA THR A 600 12.55 2.74 -18.84
C THR A 600 12.50 1.24 -18.61
N SER A 601 11.31 0.68 -18.58
CA SER A 601 11.11 -0.74 -18.41
C SER A 601 10.04 -1.28 -19.36
N LYS A 602 10.20 -2.54 -19.77
CA LYS A 602 9.21 -3.29 -20.53
C LYS A 602 8.92 -4.58 -19.80
N THR A 603 7.66 -4.78 -19.41
CA THR A 603 7.13 -6.08 -18.99
C THR A 603 6.66 -6.82 -20.22
N SER A 604 7.18 -7.99 -20.44
CA SER A 604 6.79 -8.95 -21.49
C SER A 604 6.29 -10.23 -20.84
N ASP A 605 5.67 -11.09 -21.62
CA ASP A 605 5.07 -12.32 -21.12
C ASP A 605 4.04 -12.04 -20.02
N MET A 606 3.32 -10.92 -20.13
CA MET A 606 2.37 -10.47 -19.13
C MET A 606 1.13 -11.36 -19.17
N LEU A 607 0.68 -11.74 -17.99
CA LEU A 607 -0.47 -12.62 -17.81
C LEU A 607 -1.78 -11.90 -18.12
N TYR A 608 -2.65 -12.61 -18.82
CA TYR A 608 -4.01 -12.16 -19.05
C TYR A 608 -4.94 -13.38 -19.20
N MET A 609 -6.19 -13.22 -18.82
CA MET A 609 -7.21 -14.25 -18.95
C MET A 609 -7.91 -14.11 -20.30
N TYR A 610 -7.68 -15.05 -21.20
CA TYR A 610 -8.23 -15.05 -22.56
C TYR A 610 -9.51 -15.87 -22.65
N ASN A 611 -10.47 -15.38 -23.43
CA ASN A 611 -11.59 -16.19 -23.86
C ASN A 611 -11.12 -17.05 -25.04
N VAL A 612 -11.36 -18.35 -24.98
CA VAL A 612 -10.93 -19.32 -25.98
C VAL A 612 -12.08 -20.21 -26.41
N SER A 613 -12.00 -20.72 -27.66
CA SER A 613 -13.04 -21.58 -28.23
C SER A 613 -13.04 -22.98 -27.61
N VAL A 614 -14.22 -23.50 -27.37
CA VAL A 614 -14.42 -24.90 -26.94
C VAL A 614 -15.20 -25.63 -28.05
N PRO A 615 -14.56 -26.61 -28.76
CA PRO A 615 -13.16 -27.04 -28.75
C PRO A 615 -12.22 -26.08 -29.50
N PRO A 616 -10.88 -26.20 -29.47
CA PRO A 616 -10.10 -27.36 -28.95
C PRO A 616 -9.85 -27.31 -27.44
N PHE A 617 -10.04 -26.15 -26.78
CA PHE A 617 -9.89 -26.07 -25.33
C PHE A 617 -11.03 -26.79 -24.61
N THR A 618 -10.79 -27.25 -23.38
CA THR A 618 -11.77 -27.95 -22.57
C THR A 618 -12.64 -27.00 -21.74
N TYR A 619 -12.18 -25.75 -21.56
CA TYR A 619 -12.88 -24.67 -20.87
C TYR A 619 -12.73 -23.39 -21.66
N ASN A 620 -13.68 -22.47 -21.56
CA ASN A 620 -13.76 -21.26 -22.39
C ASN A 620 -12.82 -20.13 -21.97
N ARG A 621 -11.95 -20.35 -20.98
CA ARG A 621 -10.97 -19.38 -20.49
C ARG A 621 -9.60 -20.02 -20.35
N LEU A 622 -8.56 -19.25 -20.72
CA LEU A 622 -7.15 -19.65 -20.63
C LEU A 622 -6.32 -18.53 -20.03
N LEU A 623 -5.60 -18.81 -18.96
CA LEU A 623 -4.57 -17.90 -18.46
C LEU A 623 -3.27 -18.12 -19.25
N ALA A 624 -2.78 -17.08 -19.97
CA ALA A 624 -1.59 -17.19 -20.80
C ALA A 624 -0.73 -15.91 -20.78
N ASN A 625 0.54 -16.07 -21.15
CA ASN A 625 1.57 -15.03 -21.11
C ASN A 625 1.73 -14.35 -22.50
N LEU A 626 0.76 -13.54 -22.94
CA LEU A 626 0.78 -12.92 -24.28
C LEU A 626 0.86 -11.39 -24.23
N GLY A 627 0.63 -10.79 -23.07
CA GLY A 627 0.58 -9.34 -22.91
C GLY A 627 1.95 -8.67 -22.81
N SER A 628 1.98 -7.37 -23.07
CA SER A 628 3.17 -6.54 -22.80
C SER A 628 2.82 -5.09 -22.47
N MET A 629 3.64 -4.47 -21.62
CA MET A 629 3.49 -3.09 -21.16
C MET A 629 4.85 -2.39 -21.06
N LYS A 630 4.86 -1.07 -21.20
CA LYS A 630 6.05 -0.23 -21.06
C LYS A 630 5.81 0.85 -20.00
N ASN A 631 6.79 1.03 -19.11
CA ASN A 631 6.85 2.12 -18.14
C ASN A 631 8.12 2.94 -18.37
N SER A 632 8.05 4.27 -18.14
CA SER A 632 9.21 5.15 -18.14
C SER A 632 8.95 6.33 -17.22
N GLY A 633 10.02 6.91 -16.68
CA GLY A 633 9.89 8.07 -15.80
C GLY A 633 11.19 8.78 -15.51
N LEU A 634 11.02 9.94 -14.89
CA LEU A 634 12.09 10.77 -14.33
C LEU A 634 11.83 10.92 -12.82
N GLU A 635 12.83 10.70 -12.02
CA GLU A 635 12.78 10.84 -10.56
C GLU A 635 13.83 11.83 -10.11
N PHE A 636 13.46 12.74 -9.20
CA PHE A 636 14.35 13.71 -8.60
C PHE A 636 14.18 13.67 -7.07
N GLY A 637 15.29 13.53 -6.37
CA GLY A 637 15.39 13.74 -4.93
C GLY A 637 16.29 14.94 -4.65
N LEU A 638 15.79 15.95 -3.95
CA LEU A 638 16.53 17.16 -3.62
C LEU A 638 16.52 17.37 -2.11
N GLY A 639 17.68 17.30 -1.48
CA GLY A 639 17.91 17.67 -0.09
C GLY A 639 18.64 19.01 -0.02
N ILE A 640 18.11 19.97 0.74
CA ILE A 640 18.73 21.28 0.95
C ILE A 640 18.79 21.55 2.44
N THR A 641 19.99 21.95 2.93
CA THR A 641 20.21 22.44 4.30
C THR A 641 20.67 23.89 4.25
N PRO A 642 19.73 24.85 4.03
CA PRO A 642 20.11 26.26 3.84
C PRO A 642 20.64 26.89 5.12
N ILE A 643 20.22 26.41 6.27
CA ILE A 643 20.68 26.88 7.58
C ILE A 643 21.24 25.68 8.34
N GLN A 644 22.52 25.80 8.73
CA GLN A 644 23.19 24.82 9.56
C GLN A 644 24.10 25.55 10.54
N LYS A 645 23.57 25.80 11.74
CA LYS A 645 24.26 26.46 12.85
C LYS A 645 24.06 25.60 14.11
N HIS A 646 24.87 25.84 15.13
CA HIS A 646 24.78 25.07 16.39
C HIS A 646 23.33 25.00 16.94
N ASP A 647 22.65 26.16 17.02
CA ASP A 647 21.31 26.25 17.62
C ASP A 647 20.18 26.27 16.58
N MET A 648 20.48 26.24 15.28
CA MET A 648 19.46 26.41 14.25
C MET A 648 19.79 25.60 13.01
N GLU A 649 18.84 24.80 12.56
CA GLU A 649 18.97 23.95 11.38
C GLU A 649 17.65 23.91 10.60
N LEU A 650 17.74 24.09 9.28
CA LEU A 650 16.61 23.95 8.38
C LEU A 650 16.97 22.92 7.31
N ASN A 651 16.19 21.86 7.24
CA ASN A 651 16.30 20.84 6.22
C ASN A 651 15.03 20.82 5.37
N ILE A 652 15.18 20.77 4.05
CA ILE A 652 14.12 20.69 3.07
C ILE A 652 14.44 19.54 2.15
N ASN A 653 13.59 18.50 2.16
CA ASN A 653 13.68 17.37 1.24
C ASN A 653 12.50 17.43 0.28
N VAL A 654 12.75 17.30 -1.01
CA VAL A 654 11.74 17.30 -2.06
C VAL A 654 11.95 16.09 -2.95
N ASN A 655 10.91 15.29 -3.12
CA ASN A 655 10.87 14.14 -4.01
C ASN A 655 9.87 14.44 -5.13
N LEU A 656 10.29 14.35 -6.37
CA LEU A 656 9.46 14.59 -7.54
C LEU A 656 9.62 13.43 -8.52
N ALA A 657 8.52 12.85 -8.96
CA ALA A 657 8.52 11.76 -9.91
C ALA A 657 7.54 12.04 -11.05
N PHE A 658 8.01 11.92 -12.29
CA PHE A 658 7.21 11.93 -13.49
C PHE A 658 7.14 10.51 -14.04
N GLN A 659 5.94 10.04 -14.35
CA GLN A 659 5.75 8.67 -14.81
C GLN A 659 4.84 8.60 -16.03
N LYS A 660 5.14 7.64 -16.91
CA LYS A 660 4.34 7.31 -18.08
C LYS A 660 4.30 5.81 -18.26
N ASN A 661 3.10 5.29 -18.45
CA ASN A 661 2.83 3.88 -18.70
C ASN A 661 2.14 3.74 -20.07
N LYS A 662 2.30 2.59 -20.70
CA LYS A 662 1.65 2.27 -21.97
C LYS A 662 1.41 0.77 -22.08
N LEU A 663 0.15 0.37 -22.27
CA LEU A 663 -0.20 -0.98 -22.69
C LEU A 663 0.21 -1.18 -24.15
N VAL A 664 1.06 -2.16 -24.44
CA VAL A 664 1.64 -2.33 -25.77
C VAL A 664 0.85 -3.36 -26.59
N SER A 665 0.51 -4.51 -25.98
CA SER A 665 -0.23 -5.59 -26.64
C SER A 665 -0.89 -6.48 -25.59
N LEU A 666 -2.02 -7.08 -25.95
CA LEU A 666 -2.66 -8.18 -25.21
C LEU A 666 -2.77 -9.45 -26.06
N SER A 667 -2.61 -9.39 -27.38
CA SER A 667 -2.75 -10.52 -28.29
C SER A 667 -1.41 -11.18 -28.61
N GLY A 668 -1.41 -12.46 -28.94
CA GLY A 668 -0.20 -13.20 -29.29
C GLY A 668 -0.44 -14.66 -29.70
N TYR A 669 0.63 -15.42 -29.92
CA TYR A 669 0.56 -16.83 -30.28
C TYR A 669 0.71 -17.74 -29.07
N TYR A 670 -0.21 -18.69 -28.93
CA TYR A 670 -0.16 -19.78 -27.97
C TYR A 670 -0.26 -21.11 -28.71
N GLN A 671 0.77 -21.96 -28.58
CA GLN A 671 0.87 -23.27 -29.26
C GLN A 671 0.56 -23.21 -30.77
N GLY A 672 1.05 -22.15 -31.44
CA GLY A 672 0.84 -21.94 -32.88
C GLY A 672 -0.50 -21.34 -33.29
N GLN A 673 -1.44 -21.18 -32.37
CA GLN A 673 -2.71 -20.49 -32.55
C GLN A 673 -2.61 -19.03 -32.12
N PHE A 674 -3.05 -18.10 -33.00
CA PHE A 674 -3.17 -16.70 -32.60
C PHE A 674 -4.38 -16.53 -31.67
N ILE A 675 -4.14 -16.01 -30.46
CA ILE A 675 -5.18 -15.66 -29.51
C ILE A 675 -5.29 -14.15 -29.50
N ASP A 676 -6.44 -13.66 -29.90
CA ASP A 676 -6.76 -12.25 -29.91
C ASP A 676 -7.48 -11.85 -28.63
N ALA A 677 -7.10 -10.71 -28.05
CA ALA A 677 -7.79 -10.10 -26.95
C ALA A 677 -8.42 -8.79 -27.41
N PRO A 678 -9.55 -8.38 -26.83
CA PRO A 678 -10.13 -7.09 -27.13
C PRO A 678 -9.11 -5.97 -26.95
N ASP A 679 -9.01 -5.05 -27.91
CA ASP A 679 -8.12 -3.88 -27.83
C ASP A 679 -8.44 -2.98 -26.62
N ARG A 680 -9.62 -3.12 -26.06
CA ARG A 680 -10.07 -2.40 -24.86
C ARG A 680 -10.87 -3.30 -23.93
N ALA A 681 -10.72 -3.05 -22.63
CA ALA A 681 -11.55 -3.68 -21.59
C ALA A 681 -11.78 -2.69 -20.44
N ALA A 682 -12.96 -2.74 -19.86
CA ALA A 682 -13.29 -1.91 -18.69
C ALA A 682 -12.47 -2.33 -17.47
N ILE A 683 -11.99 -1.35 -16.70
CA ILE A 683 -11.28 -1.55 -15.43
C ILE A 683 -12.18 -1.15 -14.26
N ALA A 684 -12.79 0.03 -14.32
CA ALA A 684 -13.59 0.57 -13.25
C ALA A 684 -14.85 1.24 -13.79
N GLY A 685 -15.92 1.14 -12.99
CA GLY A 685 -17.22 1.71 -13.31
C GLY A 685 -17.95 2.18 -12.09
N LEU A 686 -19.17 2.68 -12.30
CA LEU A 686 -20.08 3.04 -11.26
C LEU A 686 -20.76 1.80 -10.70
N ASN A 687 -20.90 1.78 -9.38
CA ASN A 687 -21.68 0.75 -8.70
C ASN A 687 -23.18 0.97 -8.99
N GLY A 688 -23.92 -0.11 -9.20
CA GLY A 688 -25.35 -0.05 -9.51
C GLY A 688 -26.24 0.61 -8.45
N ALA A 689 -25.78 0.67 -7.17
CA ALA A 689 -26.52 1.35 -6.12
C ALA A 689 -26.63 2.86 -6.41
N GLY A 690 -27.85 3.33 -6.65
CA GLY A 690 -28.12 4.73 -6.96
C GLY A 690 -27.73 5.18 -8.38
N PHE A 691 -27.30 4.28 -9.23
CA PHE A 691 -27.03 4.55 -10.63
C PHE A 691 -28.02 3.75 -11.51
N HIS A 692 -28.75 4.46 -12.34
CA HIS A 692 -29.79 3.93 -13.23
C HIS A 692 -29.55 4.28 -14.70
N GLY A 693 -28.38 4.86 -15.03
CA GLY A 693 -27.97 5.13 -16.41
C GLY A 693 -27.59 3.84 -17.16
N GLY A 694 -27.29 3.95 -18.44
CA GLY A 694 -26.94 2.83 -19.31
C GLY A 694 -25.59 2.18 -18.95
N ASN A 695 -24.58 2.36 -19.80
CA ASN A 695 -23.24 1.83 -19.54
C ASN A 695 -22.56 2.52 -18.35
N ASN A 696 -22.25 1.77 -17.33
CA ASN A 696 -21.62 2.25 -16.09
C ASN A 696 -20.08 2.17 -16.11
N ASN A 697 -19.47 1.70 -17.18
CA ASN A 697 -18.02 1.60 -17.32
C ASN A 697 -17.41 2.98 -17.56
N ILE A 698 -16.40 3.34 -16.77
CA ILE A 698 -15.79 4.68 -16.73
C ILE A 698 -14.36 4.67 -17.18
N THR A 699 -13.53 3.78 -16.59
CA THR A 699 -12.11 3.68 -16.93
C THR A 699 -11.79 2.37 -17.61
N TYR A 700 -10.87 2.45 -18.57
CA TYR A 700 -10.53 1.33 -19.47
C TYR A 700 -9.02 1.12 -19.53
N GLN A 701 -8.63 -0.11 -19.80
CA GLN A 701 -7.36 -0.44 -20.44
C GLN A 701 -7.58 -0.48 -21.96
N ILE A 702 -6.77 0.27 -22.70
CA ILE A 702 -6.82 0.32 -24.16
C ILE A 702 -5.42 0.10 -24.69
N VAL A 703 -5.26 -0.81 -25.65
CA VAL A 703 -3.97 -1.07 -26.32
C VAL A 703 -3.47 0.21 -26.97
N GLY A 704 -2.20 0.52 -26.76
CA GLY A 704 -1.58 1.76 -27.23
C GLY A 704 -1.72 2.96 -26.28
N GLN A 705 -2.53 2.88 -25.24
CA GLN A 705 -2.78 3.95 -24.27
C GLN A 705 -2.15 3.67 -22.88
N THR A 706 -2.21 4.68 -22.01
CA THR A 706 -1.92 4.49 -20.59
C THR A 706 -3.04 3.69 -19.92
N LEU A 707 -2.71 2.98 -18.84
CA LEU A 707 -3.73 2.27 -18.06
C LEU A 707 -4.66 3.24 -17.33
N GLY A 708 -5.96 2.91 -17.29
CA GLY A 708 -6.96 3.75 -16.62
C GLY A 708 -7.27 5.04 -17.37
N VAL A 709 -7.45 4.96 -18.70
CA VAL A 709 -8.02 6.07 -19.45
C VAL A 709 -9.51 6.17 -19.20
N PHE A 710 -10.02 7.38 -19.12
CA PHE A 710 -11.46 7.65 -19.13
C PHE A 710 -11.95 7.57 -20.57
N TYR A 711 -12.83 6.62 -20.84
CA TYR A 711 -13.46 6.43 -22.14
C TYR A 711 -14.96 6.65 -22.00
N LEU A 712 -15.41 7.86 -22.37
CA LEU A 712 -16.71 8.42 -22.01
C LEU A 712 -17.37 9.10 -23.20
N PRO A 713 -18.71 9.17 -23.22
CA PRO A 713 -19.44 10.07 -24.10
C PRO A 713 -19.08 11.53 -23.79
N HIS A 714 -19.01 12.36 -24.83
CA HIS A 714 -18.74 13.79 -24.70
C HIS A 714 -20.06 14.58 -24.51
N CYS A 715 -20.15 15.29 -23.40
CA CYS A 715 -21.26 16.19 -23.10
C CYS A 715 -20.94 17.58 -23.65
N THR A 716 -21.73 18.06 -24.63
CA THR A 716 -21.57 19.40 -25.23
C THR A 716 -22.27 20.47 -24.42
N GLY A 717 -23.24 20.09 -23.59
CA GLY A 717 -24.03 21.01 -22.77
C GLY A 717 -25.21 20.37 -22.07
N LEU A 718 -26.12 21.17 -21.60
CA LEU A 718 -27.36 20.72 -21.00
C LEU A 718 -28.56 21.19 -21.85
N VAL A 719 -29.46 20.26 -22.18
CA VAL A 719 -30.70 20.52 -22.89
C VAL A 719 -31.82 20.59 -21.88
N ARG A 720 -32.67 21.61 -22.03
CA ARG A 720 -33.83 21.77 -21.17
C ARG A 720 -34.97 20.88 -21.66
N ASN A 721 -35.50 20.04 -20.76
CA ASN A 721 -36.64 19.16 -20.99
C ASN A 721 -37.97 19.92 -20.89
N GLU A 722 -39.06 19.33 -21.35
CA GLU A 722 -40.43 19.91 -21.29
C GLU A 722 -40.89 20.17 -19.85
N ASP A 723 -40.46 19.34 -18.89
CA ASP A 723 -40.78 19.51 -17.46
C ASP A 723 -39.88 20.56 -16.76
N GLY A 724 -39.00 21.24 -17.51
CA GLY A 724 -38.11 22.27 -16.99
C GLY A 724 -36.82 21.73 -16.37
N SER A 725 -36.62 20.41 -16.31
CA SER A 725 -35.38 19.78 -15.93
C SER A 725 -34.35 19.84 -17.07
N TYR A 726 -33.13 19.32 -16.79
CA TYR A 726 -32.04 19.26 -17.78
C TYR A 726 -31.55 17.84 -17.96
N SER A 727 -31.17 17.52 -19.20
CA SER A 727 -30.45 16.29 -19.60
C SER A 727 -29.13 16.65 -20.29
N TYR A 728 -28.21 15.69 -20.38
CA TYR A 728 -26.95 15.91 -21.10
C TYR A 728 -27.17 15.89 -22.61
N GLU A 729 -26.62 16.88 -23.30
CA GLU A 729 -26.49 16.87 -24.74
C GLU A 729 -25.19 16.14 -25.11
N ILE A 730 -25.31 15.00 -25.77
CA ILE A 730 -24.17 14.12 -26.09
C ILE A 730 -23.79 14.29 -27.54
N ALA A 731 -22.50 14.45 -27.81
CA ALA A 731 -21.97 14.56 -29.16
C ALA A 731 -22.07 13.22 -29.92
N ASP A 732 -22.57 13.28 -31.15
CA ASP A 732 -22.48 12.23 -32.14
C ASP A 732 -21.05 12.25 -32.69
N LEU A 733 -20.18 11.34 -32.21
CA LEU A 733 -18.76 11.35 -32.55
C LEU A 733 -18.43 10.57 -33.81
N ASP A 734 -19.25 9.61 -34.21
CA ASP A 734 -19.06 8.85 -35.47
C ASP A 734 -19.89 9.38 -36.64
N GLY A 735 -20.84 10.30 -36.38
CA GLY A 735 -21.63 11.01 -37.40
C GLY A 735 -22.73 10.17 -38.02
N ASP A 736 -23.21 9.13 -37.36
CA ASP A 736 -24.24 8.24 -37.89
C ASP A 736 -25.68 8.76 -37.61
N GLY A 737 -25.82 9.83 -36.80
CA GLY A 737 -27.06 10.44 -36.41
C GLY A 737 -27.78 9.74 -35.26
N VAL A 738 -27.18 8.75 -34.64
CA VAL A 738 -27.73 7.99 -33.50
C VAL A 738 -26.76 8.08 -32.32
N ILE A 739 -27.20 8.67 -31.22
CA ILE A 739 -26.39 8.74 -30.01
C ILE A 739 -26.34 7.39 -29.30
N SER A 740 -25.16 6.76 -29.29
CA SER A 740 -24.88 5.52 -28.58
C SER A 740 -23.95 5.76 -27.39
N THR A 741 -24.44 5.50 -26.18
CA THR A 741 -23.62 5.57 -24.96
C THR A 741 -22.98 4.24 -24.57
N ASP A 742 -23.23 3.16 -25.34
CA ASP A 742 -22.63 1.85 -25.16
C ASP A 742 -21.18 1.80 -25.61
N ASP A 743 -20.49 0.68 -25.36
CA ASP A 743 -19.09 0.55 -25.69
C ASP A 743 -18.84 0.64 -27.21
N GLY A 744 -18.48 1.83 -27.70
CA GLY A 744 -17.96 1.90 -29.04
C GLY A 744 -18.18 3.17 -29.83
N ALA A 745 -19.39 3.64 -29.97
CA ALA A 745 -19.67 4.65 -30.99
C ALA A 745 -19.35 6.08 -30.50
N ASP A 746 -20.11 6.63 -29.61
CA ASP A 746 -19.99 8.06 -29.22
C ASP A 746 -19.14 8.26 -27.98
N ARG A 747 -18.02 7.56 -27.90
CA ARG A 747 -17.09 7.67 -26.75
C ARG A 747 -15.69 8.06 -27.20
N TYR A 748 -14.98 8.79 -26.36
CA TYR A 748 -13.61 9.22 -26.62
C TYR A 748 -12.74 9.13 -25.36
N ILE A 749 -11.43 9.23 -25.52
CA ILE A 749 -10.48 9.26 -24.42
C ILE A 749 -10.46 10.67 -23.82
N ALA A 750 -11.18 10.88 -22.74
CA ALA A 750 -11.35 12.16 -22.09
C ALA A 750 -10.22 12.51 -21.10
N GLY A 751 -9.33 11.57 -20.79
CA GLY A 751 -8.20 11.77 -19.88
C GLY A 751 -7.71 10.47 -19.27
N GLN A 752 -6.93 10.57 -18.18
CA GLN A 752 -6.36 9.42 -17.47
C GLN A 752 -6.56 9.55 -15.95
N ALA A 753 -6.74 8.42 -15.27
CA ALA A 753 -6.91 8.31 -13.83
C ALA A 753 -5.57 8.31 -13.06
N THR A 754 -4.49 7.88 -13.72
CA THR A 754 -3.17 7.78 -13.08
C THR A 754 -2.44 9.11 -13.14
N PRO A 755 -1.86 9.60 -12.03
CA PRO A 755 -1.07 10.83 -12.02
C PRO A 755 0.13 10.77 -12.95
N LYS A 756 0.41 11.89 -13.64
CA LYS A 756 1.63 12.07 -14.46
C LYS A 756 2.82 12.49 -13.62
N ALA A 757 2.58 13.23 -12.54
CA ALA A 757 3.60 13.70 -11.63
C ALA A 757 3.16 13.53 -10.17
N MET A 758 4.11 13.20 -9.31
CA MET A 758 3.92 13.06 -7.85
C MET A 758 4.97 13.87 -7.13
N LEU A 759 4.57 14.54 -6.05
CA LEU A 759 5.39 15.37 -5.18
C LEU A 759 5.32 14.83 -3.75
N GLY A 760 6.48 14.70 -3.11
CA GLY A 760 6.62 14.55 -1.67
C GLY A 760 7.60 15.61 -1.16
N SER A 761 7.31 16.29 -0.07
CA SER A 761 8.25 17.25 0.53
C SER A 761 8.17 17.18 2.05
N ASN A 762 9.33 17.05 2.68
CA ASN A 762 9.49 17.12 4.13
C ASN A 762 10.35 18.35 4.47
N ILE A 763 9.82 19.20 5.34
CA ILE A 763 10.49 20.41 5.83
C ILE A 763 10.66 20.25 7.33
N SER A 764 11.89 20.28 7.83
CA SER A 764 12.18 20.25 9.26
C SER A 764 13.02 21.46 9.66
N PHE A 765 12.60 22.14 10.70
CA PHE A 765 13.28 23.30 11.27
C PHE A 765 13.51 23.06 12.75
N ARG A 766 14.75 23.18 13.19
CA ARG A 766 15.15 23.09 14.60
C ARG A 766 15.72 24.44 15.05
N TYR A 767 15.24 24.91 16.18
CA TYR A 767 15.81 26.05 16.89
C TYR A 767 15.98 25.74 18.37
N LYS A 768 17.24 25.59 18.82
CA LYS A 768 17.59 25.10 20.15
C LYS A 768 16.86 23.78 20.46
N ASP A 769 16.05 23.79 21.49
CA ASP A 769 15.29 22.62 21.97
C ASP A 769 13.94 22.41 21.25
N PHE A 770 13.55 23.34 20.37
CA PHE A 770 12.30 23.25 19.63
C PHE A 770 12.53 22.80 18.18
N ASP A 771 11.61 22.04 17.68
CA ASP A 771 11.58 21.67 16.25
C ASP A 771 10.17 21.75 15.67
N ILE A 772 10.10 21.98 14.37
CA ILE A 772 8.89 21.95 13.58
C ILE A 772 9.14 21.04 12.39
N ALA A 773 8.20 20.14 12.10
CA ALA A 773 8.22 19.31 10.92
C ALA A 773 6.91 19.45 10.14
N VAL A 774 7.00 19.55 8.81
CA VAL A 774 5.87 19.67 7.90
C VAL A 774 6.05 18.67 6.76
N GLN A 775 5.03 17.89 6.46
CA GLN A 775 4.98 17.00 5.31
C GLN A 775 3.93 17.50 4.32
N VAL A 776 4.32 17.56 3.06
CA VAL A 776 3.46 17.94 1.94
C VAL A 776 3.53 16.86 0.87
N ASN A 777 2.39 16.40 0.40
CA ASN A 777 2.28 15.47 -0.71
C ASN A 777 1.36 16.04 -1.80
N GLY A 778 1.58 15.64 -3.06
CA GLY A 778 0.77 16.08 -4.18
C GLY A 778 0.79 15.11 -5.34
N ALA A 779 -0.27 15.14 -6.14
CA ALA A 779 -0.37 14.40 -7.39
C ALA A 779 -0.98 15.29 -8.46
N PHE A 780 -0.47 15.20 -9.71
CA PHE A 780 -0.82 16.12 -10.77
C PHE A 780 -0.99 15.41 -12.12
N GLY A 781 -1.79 16.03 -13.00
CA GLY A 781 -1.97 15.60 -14.38
C GLY A 781 -2.87 14.40 -14.54
N HIS A 782 -3.77 14.17 -13.60
CA HIS A 782 -4.81 13.14 -13.65
C HIS A 782 -6.20 13.77 -13.53
N LYS A 783 -7.20 12.97 -13.85
CA LYS A 783 -8.60 13.32 -13.65
C LYS A 783 -9.27 12.35 -12.69
N ILE A 784 -10.41 12.75 -12.16
CA ILE A 784 -11.29 11.96 -11.30
C ILE A 784 -12.70 12.04 -11.88
N TYR A 785 -13.35 10.90 -12.01
CA TYR A 785 -14.76 10.86 -12.33
C TYR A 785 -15.58 10.98 -11.05
N ASN A 786 -16.34 12.08 -10.93
CA ASN A 786 -17.17 12.38 -9.77
C ASN A 786 -18.56 11.70 -9.88
N GLY A 787 -18.58 10.36 -9.73
CA GLY A 787 -19.80 9.57 -9.71
C GLY A 787 -20.68 9.87 -8.47
N THR A 788 -20.08 10.40 -7.42
CA THR A 788 -20.78 10.92 -6.24
C THR A 788 -21.67 12.09 -6.62
N ALA A 789 -21.13 13.06 -7.37
CA ALA A 789 -21.92 14.18 -7.88
C ALA A 789 -22.96 13.73 -8.90
N LEU A 790 -22.60 12.88 -9.89
CA LEU A 790 -23.57 12.30 -10.82
C LEU A 790 -24.79 11.72 -10.09
N THR A 791 -24.57 11.00 -8.99
CA THR A 791 -25.66 10.39 -8.22
C THR A 791 -26.44 11.41 -7.42
N TYR A 792 -25.80 12.25 -6.60
CA TYR A 792 -26.51 13.08 -5.63
C TYR A 792 -26.94 14.45 -6.18
N MET A 793 -26.42 14.88 -7.33
CA MET A 793 -26.92 16.08 -8.03
C MET A 793 -28.12 15.78 -8.93
N ASN A 794 -28.55 14.52 -8.99
CA ASN A 794 -29.64 14.10 -9.87
C ASN A 794 -31.02 14.22 -9.19
N MET A 795 -31.90 15.07 -9.72
CA MET A 795 -33.25 15.33 -9.19
C MET A 795 -34.20 14.15 -9.39
N SER A 796 -33.89 13.17 -10.27
CA SER A 796 -34.71 11.95 -10.42
C SER A 796 -34.66 11.04 -9.20
N ASN A 797 -33.71 11.25 -8.30
CA ASN A 797 -33.61 10.52 -7.03
C ASN A 797 -34.73 10.88 -6.04
N LEU A 798 -35.25 12.10 -6.11
CA LEU A 798 -36.38 12.48 -5.28
C LEU A 798 -37.67 11.82 -5.79
N PRO A 799 -38.59 11.41 -4.90
CA PRO A 799 -38.62 11.64 -3.45
C PRO A 799 -37.99 10.51 -2.62
N ASP A 800 -37.53 9.40 -3.24
CA ASP A 800 -37.14 8.18 -2.51
C ASP A 800 -35.77 8.31 -1.88
N TYR A 801 -34.88 9.10 -2.51
CA TYR A 801 -33.51 9.31 -2.08
C TYR A 801 -33.22 10.80 -1.91
N ASN A 802 -32.44 11.15 -0.89
CA ASN A 802 -32.00 12.53 -0.69
C ASN A 802 -30.95 12.95 -1.73
N VAL A 803 -30.85 14.24 -1.99
CA VAL A 803 -29.93 14.83 -2.97
C VAL A 803 -29.04 15.90 -2.32
N MET A 804 -27.99 16.32 -3.03
CA MET A 804 -27.18 17.46 -2.61
C MET A 804 -28.01 18.76 -2.60
N ARG A 805 -27.57 19.68 -1.73
CA ARG A 805 -28.27 20.98 -1.54
C ARG A 805 -28.31 21.81 -2.81
N GLU A 806 -27.32 21.67 -3.66
CA GLU A 806 -27.17 22.39 -4.92
C GLU A 806 -27.95 21.73 -6.08
N ALA A 807 -28.44 20.49 -5.93
CA ALA A 807 -29.14 19.75 -6.98
C ALA A 807 -30.40 20.46 -7.53
N PRO A 808 -31.27 21.07 -6.71
CA PRO A 808 -32.43 21.78 -7.20
C PRO A 808 -32.10 22.98 -8.11
N GLU A 809 -30.94 23.63 -7.90
CA GLU A 809 -30.49 24.76 -8.72
C GLU A 809 -30.11 24.34 -10.13
N GLN A 810 -29.47 23.14 -10.25
CA GLN A 810 -29.08 22.58 -11.54
C GLN A 810 -30.22 21.82 -12.22
N SER A 811 -31.16 21.27 -11.47
CA SER A 811 -32.33 20.53 -11.95
C SER A 811 -32.05 19.43 -12.97
N ILE A 812 -30.87 18.77 -12.88
CA ILE A 812 -30.50 17.66 -13.79
C ILE A 812 -31.31 16.41 -13.42
N LYS A 813 -31.93 15.79 -14.43
CA LYS A 813 -32.66 14.52 -14.30
C LYS A 813 -32.12 13.42 -15.21
N ASP A 814 -30.81 13.44 -15.49
CA ASP A 814 -30.14 12.49 -16.34
C ASP A 814 -29.00 11.82 -15.55
N GLN A 815 -28.91 10.50 -15.60
CA GLN A 815 -27.87 9.70 -14.95
C GLN A 815 -26.88 9.07 -15.94
N THR A 816 -26.89 9.50 -17.20
CA THR A 816 -25.93 9.02 -18.19
C THR A 816 -24.51 9.39 -17.79
N ALA A 817 -23.62 8.40 -17.80
CA ALA A 817 -22.24 8.59 -17.43
C ALA A 817 -21.46 9.28 -18.57
N THR A 818 -21.45 10.60 -18.58
CA THR A 818 -20.71 11.44 -19.54
C THR A 818 -19.49 12.09 -18.91
N ASP A 819 -18.67 12.78 -19.69
CA ASP A 819 -17.52 13.55 -19.19
C ASP A 819 -17.88 14.84 -18.46
N TYR A 820 -19.19 15.18 -18.31
CA TYR A 820 -19.68 16.33 -17.54
C TYR A 820 -19.14 16.33 -16.10
N TRP A 821 -19.07 15.16 -15.48
CA TRP A 821 -18.56 14.97 -14.12
C TRP A 821 -17.10 14.54 -14.05
N LEU A 822 -16.35 14.71 -15.14
CA LEU A 822 -14.92 14.38 -15.18
C LEU A 822 -14.07 15.60 -14.80
N GLU A 823 -13.61 15.64 -13.57
CA GLU A 823 -12.90 16.77 -12.97
C GLU A 823 -11.37 16.60 -12.96
N ARG A 824 -10.64 17.70 -12.75
CA ARG A 824 -9.21 17.65 -12.47
C ARG A 824 -8.97 17.07 -11.08
N GLY A 825 -8.07 16.05 -11.00
CA GLY A 825 -7.69 15.42 -9.75
C GLY A 825 -6.47 16.04 -9.07
N ASP A 826 -5.90 17.11 -9.62
CA ASP A 826 -4.68 17.74 -9.10
C ASP A 826 -4.86 18.20 -7.66
N TYR A 827 -3.87 17.91 -6.80
CA TYR A 827 -3.91 18.36 -5.41
C TYR A 827 -2.53 18.55 -4.81
N ILE A 828 -2.49 19.36 -3.74
CA ILE A 828 -1.43 19.43 -2.74
C ILE A 828 -2.08 19.21 -1.38
N ASN A 829 -1.59 18.23 -0.62
CA ASN A 829 -2.03 17.92 0.73
C ASN A 829 -0.95 18.25 1.75
N ILE A 830 -1.29 18.99 2.80
CA ILE A 830 -0.44 19.17 3.98
C ILE A 830 -0.80 18.03 4.93
N ASP A 831 0.00 16.95 4.88
CA ASP A 831 -0.29 15.71 5.58
C ASP A 831 -0.20 15.87 7.09
N TYR A 832 0.85 16.57 7.55
CA TYR A 832 0.96 16.93 8.96
C TYR A 832 1.82 18.19 9.18
N VAL A 833 1.57 18.80 10.33
CA VAL A 833 2.45 19.76 10.98
C VAL A 833 2.68 19.29 12.41
N THR A 834 3.94 19.14 12.81
CA THR A 834 4.34 18.72 14.16
C THR A 834 5.26 19.75 14.76
N ILE A 835 5.03 20.10 16.02
CA ILE A 835 5.91 20.92 16.86
C ILE A 835 6.44 20.02 17.98
N GLY A 836 7.75 20.02 18.17
CA GLY A 836 8.43 19.26 19.23
C GLY A 836 9.21 20.16 20.18
N TRP A 837 9.33 19.73 21.40
CA TRP A 837 10.14 20.35 22.43
C TRP A 837 10.94 19.28 23.17
N ASN A 838 12.27 19.32 23.04
CA ASN A 838 13.18 18.53 23.84
C ASN A 838 13.39 19.26 25.17
N VAL A 839 12.81 18.72 26.23
CA VAL A 839 12.83 19.35 27.56
C VAL A 839 14.24 19.30 28.16
N PRO A 840 14.88 20.44 28.44
CA PRO A 840 16.20 20.42 29.04
C PRO A 840 16.15 19.82 30.46
N LEU A 841 16.92 18.77 30.71
CA LEU A 841 16.95 18.05 31.99
C LEU A 841 18.36 18.02 32.61
N PRO A 842 18.98 19.19 32.93
CA PRO A 842 20.40 19.25 33.30
C PRO A 842 20.75 18.55 34.60
N ARG A 843 19.80 18.17 35.43
CA ARG A 843 20.01 17.56 36.77
C ARG A 843 19.30 16.20 36.95
N SER A 844 18.69 15.65 35.92
CA SER A 844 18.03 14.35 36.03
C SER A 844 19.08 13.23 36.09
N LYS A 845 18.94 12.33 37.07
CA LYS A 845 19.74 11.11 37.18
C LYS A 845 19.14 9.92 36.45
N TYR A 846 17.84 9.97 36.16
CA TYR A 846 17.07 8.83 35.68
C TYR A 846 16.54 9.02 34.26
N ILE A 847 16.21 10.26 33.88
CA ILE A 847 15.70 10.58 32.55
C ILE A 847 16.81 11.19 31.75
N GLN A 848 17.22 10.52 30.68
CA GLN A 848 18.27 10.99 29.77
C GLN A 848 17.72 11.97 28.73
N ASN A 849 16.50 11.67 28.22
CA ASN A 849 15.82 12.47 27.23
C ASN A 849 14.31 12.49 27.50
N LEU A 850 13.70 13.68 27.37
CA LEU A 850 12.26 13.89 27.41
C LEU A 850 11.87 14.79 26.27
N ARG A 851 11.07 14.29 25.34
CA ARG A 851 10.52 15.07 24.23
C ARG A 851 8.99 15.11 24.33
N LEU A 852 8.44 16.30 24.25
CA LEU A 852 7.00 16.54 24.10
C LEU A 852 6.73 16.99 22.67
N SER A 853 5.61 16.56 22.09
CA SER A 853 5.21 16.95 20.73
C SER A 853 3.71 17.21 20.64
N ALA A 854 3.32 18.06 19.72
CA ALA A 854 1.95 18.29 19.30
C ALA A 854 1.88 18.24 17.77
N SER A 855 0.89 17.55 17.24
CA SER A 855 0.75 17.35 15.79
C SER A 855 -0.69 17.55 15.35
N VAL A 856 -0.83 18.03 14.12
CA VAL A 856 -2.10 18.02 13.38
C VAL A 856 -1.87 17.26 12.09
N ASN A 857 -2.61 16.17 11.87
CA ASN A 857 -2.58 15.40 10.62
C ASN A 857 -3.78 15.78 9.74
N ASN A 858 -3.61 15.67 8.44
CA ASN A 858 -4.61 16.03 7.43
C ASN A 858 -5.03 17.51 7.53
N LEU A 859 -4.03 18.41 7.67
CA LEU A 859 -4.28 19.81 7.97
C LEU A 859 -5.08 20.50 6.88
N ALA A 860 -4.70 20.33 5.61
CA ALA A 860 -5.39 20.95 4.49
C ALA A 860 -5.08 20.22 3.17
N THR A 861 -6.08 20.17 2.28
CA THR A 861 -5.94 19.74 0.89
C THR A 861 -6.32 20.90 -0.03
N ILE A 862 -5.37 21.33 -0.87
CA ILE A 862 -5.56 22.37 -1.89
C ILE A 862 -5.84 21.65 -3.20
N THR A 863 -7.06 21.82 -3.74
CA THR A 863 -7.52 21.13 -4.95
C THR A 863 -8.65 21.91 -5.62
N GLY A 864 -8.79 21.71 -6.92
CA GLY A 864 -9.99 22.15 -7.66
C GLY A 864 -11.09 21.08 -7.75
N TYR A 865 -10.88 19.90 -7.18
CA TYR A 865 -11.86 18.82 -7.17
C TYR A 865 -13.05 19.14 -6.24
N SER A 866 -14.27 18.99 -6.74
CA SER A 866 -15.50 19.37 -6.00
C SER A 866 -15.92 18.33 -4.95
N GLY A 867 -15.56 17.06 -5.09
CA GLY A 867 -15.91 15.97 -4.17
C GLY A 867 -15.23 16.06 -2.81
N LEU A 868 -15.41 15.03 -1.98
CA LEU A 868 -14.91 15.02 -0.59
C LEU A 868 -13.39 15.11 -0.52
N THR A 869 -12.70 14.32 -1.32
CA THR A 869 -11.21 14.28 -1.38
C THR A 869 -10.75 13.89 -2.78
N PRO A 870 -9.68 14.50 -3.31
CA PRO A 870 -9.02 14.06 -4.53
C PRO A 870 -8.08 12.87 -4.30
N ILE A 871 -7.85 12.48 -3.04
CA ILE A 871 -6.98 11.36 -2.66
C ILE A 871 -7.79 10.07 -2.76
N ILE A 872 -7.97 9.59 -3.98
CA ILE A 872 -8.72 8.38 -4.27
C ILE A 872 -7.78 7.24 -4.68
N ASN A 873 -8.35 6.03 -4.80
CA ASN A 873 -7.60 4.87 -5.23
C ASN A 873 -7.05 5.02 -6.65
N SER A 874 -5.76 4.83 -6.82
CA SER A 874 -5.06 4.78 -8.11
C SER A 874 -4.62 3.36 -8.49
N ASN A 875 -5.10 2.32 -7.80
CA ASN A 875 -4.75 0.94 -8.06
C ASN A 875 -5.63 0.33 -9.16
N ILE A 876 -5.00 -0.18 -10.22
CA ILE A 876 -5.68 -0.79 -11.36
C ILE A 876 -6.42 -2.10 -11.01
N VAL A 877 -5.99 -2.82 -9.98
CA VAL A 877 -6.57 -4.12 -9.61
C VAL A 877 -7.96 -3.97 -8.98
N ASN A 878 -8.27 -2.80 -8.44
CA ASN A 878 -9.58 -2.52 -7.87
C ASN A 878 -10.50 -1.85 -8.91
N SER A 879 -11.73 -2.28 -9.00
CA SER A 879 -12.78 -1.74 -9.90
C SER A 879 -13.16 -0.27 -9.61
N THR A 880 -12.19 0.54 -9.16
CA THR A 880 -12.43 1.91 -8.67
C THR A 880 -11.36 2.91 -9.10
N LEU A 881 -10.49 2.51 -10.02
CA LEU A 881 -9.40 3.36 -10.50
C LEU A 881 -9.93 4.68 -11.06
N GLY A 882 -9.59 5.79 -10.39
CA GLY A 882 -9.98 7.14 -10.80
C GLY A 882 -11.46 7.48 -10.64
N VAL A 883 -12.27 6.62 -10.00
CA VAL A 883 -13.70 6.82 -9.83
C VAL A 883 -14.04 7.10 -8.37
N ASP A 884 -14.61 8.26 -8.10
CA ASP A 884 -15.26 8.59 -6.82
C ASP A 884 -16.73 8.21 -6.92
N ASP A 885 -17.08 7.01 -6.47
CA ASP A 885 -18.43 6.48 -6.55
C ASP A 885 -19.04 6.31 -5.16
N LYS A 886 -19.64 7.37 -4.62
CA LYS A 886 -20.39 7.35 -3.34
C LYS A 886 -19.61 6.82 -2.13
N ARG A 887 -18.27 6.86 -2.19
CA ARG A 887 -17.37 6.33 -1.17
C ARG A 887 -17.03 7.35 -0.10
N GLY A 888 -18.02 7.97 0.42
CA GLY A 888 -17.88 9.10 1.31
C GLY A 888 -17.37 8.76 2.71
N PHE A 889 -16.22 8.06 2.87
CA PHE A 889 -15.60 8.04 4.20
C PHE A 889 -15.34 9.48 4.62
N PRO A 890 -15.83 9.90 5.80
CA PRO A 890 -15.73 11.28 6.22
C PRO A 890 -14.29 11.75 6.28
N VAL A 891 -13.98 12.92 5.70
CA VAL A 891 -12.64 13.49 5.81
C VAL A 891 -12.44 14.07 7.19
N TYR A 892 -11.41 13.60 7.90
CA TYR A 892 -11.17 13.98 9.29
C TYR A 892 -9.76 14.54 9.48
N ARG A 893 -9.59 15.31 10.56
CA ARG A 893 -8.29 15.75 11.09
C ARG A 893 -8.01 15.07 12.40
N SER A 894 -6.72 14.75 12.61
CA SER A 894 -6.25 14.21 13.89
C SER A 894 -5.40 15.26 14.62
N TYR A 895 -5.70 15.51 15.86
CA TYR A 895 -4.93 16.37 16.77
C TYR A 895 -4.26 15.48 17.80
N THR A 896 -2.94 15.50 17.87
CA THR A 896 -2.19 14.54 18.67
C THR A 896 -1.21 15.22 19.58
N VAL A 897 -1.07 14.71 20.79
CA VAL A 897 0.03 15.02 21.70
C VAL A 897 0.88 13.77 21.89
N GLY A 898 2.20 13.94 21.93
CA GLY A 898 3.17 12.87 22.08
C GLY A 898 4.13 13.13 23.21
N ILE A 899 4.56 12.07 23.86
CA ILE A 899 5.61 12.06 24.86
C ILE A 899 6.59 10.93 24.55
N SER A 900 7.87 11.25 24.46
CA SER A 900 8.95 10.27 24.33
C SER A 900 9.93 10.46 25.48
N ILE A 901 10.22 9.37 26.20
CA ILE A 901 11.09 9.37 27.37
C ILE A 901 12.17 8.31 27.17
N GLN A 902 13.39 8.65 27.49
CA GLN A 902 14.50 7.71 27.59
C GLN A 902 15.09 7.77 29.00
N PHE A 903 15.18 6.60 29.63
CA PHE A 903 15.71 6.42 30.98
C PHE A 903 17.15 5.90 30.96
#